data_b4c6e46f9adc94f407b3af98c289a62c
#
_entry.id   b4c6e46f9adc94f407b3af98c289a62c
#
_cell.length_a   1.000
_cell.length_b   1.000
_cell.length_c   1.000
_cell.angle_alpha   90.00
_cell.angle_beta   90.00
_cell.angle_gamma   90.00
#
_symmetry.space_group_name_H-M   'P 1'
#
loop_
_entity.id
_entity.type
_entity.pdbx_description
1 polymer ?
#
loop_
_entity_poly.entity_id
_entity_poly.type
_entity_poly.pdbx_seq_one_letter_code
_entity_poly.pdbx_strand_id
1 'polypeptide(L)'
;MEKALKTIKISLLFLVIFLLPLFFLPLTQEFYAIAKLYLLIFADLLLLIMSLIEFLVIKKISWKKNSFDTPIIIFLVTTTIATVISSPNKIQAVLSPSFGPLLILSLVIFYFYLSRESLALKFTPYLLQISSLILAILSIVFFFQPFKNVNLPVFWQFLKNPGFSPIGTQIDLAIFLGFSMIYSLFKVFKTDDDKIDQKEKLINFILLNLNFFALCFTIYSLIKPISNSSTILPPFNISWYAAVEILKNPLTALFGVGVDNFSAIFTKVKDIGYNLTNLWQVNSFILSRSAILHILTETGIFGLVGFGLIIWTIIKKLLPINQKSLNPLILNTLYLILVLIFFPPSLIIFFLFFILISQIASTDKNEQEQEVDLAKILPVYLVIIIASVLLIGTASYFAVRTYSAEFYFKVAQKGLSNNDAKMLYDNEKKAIILNPFIERFRSSFSQANLLIANSIANKNKEKIIEADRQSIAQAIQTAIAEAKAVVALNSQKAVNWENLAVIYRNILNVAQGADAWAISAYQRAILLDPQNPSYRLNLGGIYYSLNNFDDASKLFEQAIALKQNWPNAYYNLAWTAFKKEDYRKAVNSMQYVLSLINPQTAKTDYEKAQKDLEEFKKMLPQAEEKTSQNKDQKKPELTLPSKAPTIEPKIKLPKDASPEAK
;
A
#
# COMPACT_ATOMS: atom_id res chain seq x y z
N MET A 1 -40.65 -15.10 -12.97
CA MET A 1 -39.44 -15.23 -12.13
C MET A 1 -38.17 -14.85 -12.89
N GLU A 2 -37.94 -15.36 -14.12
CA GLU A 2 -36.78 -15.04 -14.97
C GLU A 2 -36.60 -13.52 -15.20
N LYS A 3 -37.68 -12.81 -15.66
CA LYS A 3 -37.63 -11.34 -15.84
C LYS A 3 -37.24 -10.60 -14.55
N ALA A 4 -37.74 -11.06 -13.40
CA ALA A 4 -37.40 -10.43 -12.11
C ALA A 4 -35.92 -10.65 -11.76
N LEU A 5 -35.38 -11.86 -11.93
CA LEU A 5 -33.97 -12.18 -11.70
C LEU A 5 -33.05 -11.36 -12.62
N LYS A 6 -33.40 -11.25 -13.89
CA LYS A 6 -32.68 -10.41 -14.85
C LYS A 6 -32.68 -8.93 -14.45
N THR A 7 -33.84 -8.40 -14.03
CA THR A 7 -33.94 -7.01 -13.56
C THR A 7 -33.07 -6.78 -12.32
N ILE A 8 -33.07 -7.72 -11.35
CA ILE A 8 -32.23 -7.62 -10.14
C ILE A 8 -30.75 -7.62 -10.50
N LYS A 9 -30.29 -8.51 -11.41
CA LYS A 9 -28.89 -8.54 -11.86
C LYS A 9 -28.48 -7.23 -12.51
N ILE A 10 -29.31 -6.67 -13.41
CA ILE A 10 -29.03 -5.38 -14.07
C ILE A 10 -28.99 -4.26 -13.04
N SER A 11 -29.91 -4.25 -12.06
CA SER A 11 -29.90 -3.25 -10.99
C SER A 11 -28.66 -3.33 -10.11
N LEU A 12 -28.17 -4.53 -9.81
CA LEU A 12 -26.90 -4.72 -9.10
C LEU A 12 -25.69 -4.21 -9.91
N LEU A 13 -25.66 -4.47 -11.21
CA LEU A 13 -24.60 -3.94 -12.08
C LEU A 13 -24.66 -2.38 -12.09
N PHE A 14 -25.83 -1.78 -12.22
CA PHE A 14 -26.00 -0.33 -12.15
C PHE A 14 -25.51 0.23 -10.82
N LEU A 15 -25.89 -0.43 -9.72
CA LEU A 15 -25.48 -0.02 -8.38
C LEU A 15 -23.96 -0.07 -8.24
N VAL A 16 -23.29 -1.12 -8.69
CA VAL A 16 -21.83 -1.24 -8.62
C VAL A 16 -21.15 -0.16 -9.46
N ILE A 17 -21.59 0.04 -10.73
CA ILE A 17 -21.00 1.04 -11.64
C ILE A 17 -21.11 2.45 -11.05
N PHE A 18 -22.26 2.79 -10.51
CA PHE A 18 -22.52 4.10 -9.92
C PHE A 18 -21.83 4.28 -8.57
N LEU A 19 -21.98 3.29 -7.68
CA LEU A 19 -21.61 3.45 -6.28
C LEU A 19 -20.13 3.22 -6.03
N LEU A 20 -19.45 2.32 -6.74
CA LEU A 20 -18.06 1.95 -6.43
C LEU A 20 -17.10 3.16 -6.41
N PRO A 21 -17.15 4.13 -7.34
CA PRO A 21 -16.33 5.34 -7.24
C PRO A 21 -16.67 6.22 -6.03
N LEU A 22 -17.91 6.19 -5.58
CA LEU A 22 -18.45 7.02 -4.49
C LEU A 22 -18.38 6.32 -3.12
N PHE A 23 -18.14 5.00 -3.10
CA PHE A 23 -18.27 4.22 -1.89
C PHE A 23 -17.05 4.38 -0.99
N PHE A 24 -17.30 4.74 0.24
CA PHE A 24 -16.35 4.66 1.34
C PHE A 24 -17.11 4.27 2.60
N LEU A 25 -16.42 3.62 3.53
CA LEU A 25 -17.05 3.20 4.78
C LEU A 25 -16.05 3.35 5.93
N PRO A 26 -16.20 4.34 6.82
CA PRO A 26 -15.24 4.64 7.88
C PRO A 26 -15.31 3.63 9.05
N LEU A 27 -15.64 2.37 8.76
CA LEU A 27 -15.66 1.26 9.70
C LEU A 27 -14.35 0.46 9.73
N THR A 28 -13.47 0.67 8.76
CA THR A 28 -12.16 0.03 8.69
C THR A 28 -11.05 1.08 8.78
N GLN A 29 -9.82 0.68 9.06
CA GLN A 29 -8.68 1.61 9.11
C GLN A 29 -8.42 2.23 7.74
N GLU A 30 -8.42 1.40 6.72
CA GLU A 30 -8.31 1.75 5.32
C GLU A 30 -9.75 1.81 4.73
N PHE A 31 -10.43 2.95 4.90
CA PHE A 31 -11.87 3.06 4.63
C PHE A 31 -12.26 3.33 3.18
N TYR A 32 -11.30 3.43 2.26
CA TYR A 32 -11.55 3.59 0.83
C TYR A 32 -11.36 2.28 0.04
N ALA A 33 -10.12 1.81 -0.09
CA ALA A 33 -9.82 0.68 -0.96
C ALA A 33 -10.41 -0.64 -0.44
N ILE A 34 -10.31 -0.91 0.86
CA ILE A 34 -10.91 -2.09 1.49
C ILE A 34 -12.43 -2.05 1.36
N ALA A 35 -13.07 -0.91 1.66
CA ALA A 35 -14.52 -0.78 1.56
C ALA A 35 -15.02 -1.07 0.12
N LYS A 36 -14.34 -0.53 -0.90
CA LYS A 36 -14.69 -0.78 -2.32
C LYS A 36 -14.47 -2.23 -2.73
N LEU A 37 -13.37 -2.84 -2.29
CA LEU A 37 -13.11 -4.25 -2.58
C LEU A 37 -14.23 -5.14 -2.03
N TYR A 38 -14.64 -4.93 -0.77
CA TYR A 38 -15.71 -5.73 -0.18
C TYR A 38 -17.09 -5.40 -0.76
N LEU A 39 -17.35 -4.15 -1.16
CA LEU A 39 -18.56 -3.83 -1.94
C LEU A 39 -18.62 -4.66 -3.22
N LEU A 40 -17.51 -4.74 -3.96
CA LEU A 40 -17.43 -5.51 -5.19
C LEU A 40 -17.61 -7.02 -4.91
N ILE A 41 -16.91 -7.57 -3.92
CA ILE A 41 -17.04 -8.99 -3.52
C ILE A 41 -18.47 -9.34 -3.15
N PHE A 42 -19.14 -8.54 -2.31
CA PHE A 42 -20.51 -8.81 -1.91
C PHE A 42 -21.50 -8.69 -3.07
N ALA A 43 -21.26 -7.72 -3.98
CA ALA A 43 -22.08 -7.62 -5.20
C ALA A 43 -21.88 -8.84 -6.11
N ASP A 44 -20.65 -9.32 -6.28
CA ASP A 44 -20.35 -10.53 -7.06
C ASP A 44 -20.99 -11.77 -6.45
N LEU A 45 -20.91 -11.93 -5.13
CA LEU A 45 -21.59 -13.02 -4.42
C LEU A 45 -23.10 -12.99 -4.64
N LEU A 46 -23.73 -11.81 -4.60
CA LEU A 46 -25.15 -11.65 -4.89
C LEU A 46 -25.46 -11.99 -6.36
N LEU A 47 -24.64 -11.56 -7.33
CA LEU A 47 -24.78 -11.92 -8.74
C LEU A 47 -24.67 -13.43 -8.93
N LEU A 48 -23.74 -14.10 -8.26
CA LEU A 48 -23.56 -15.56 -8.30
C LEU A 48 -24.78 -16.28 -7.67
N ILE A 49 -25.30 -15.79 -6.55
CA ILE A 49 -26.53 -16.32 -5.92
C ILE A 49 -27.72 -16.19 -6.87
N MET A 50 -27.92 -15.01 -7.48
CA MET A 50 -29.00 -14.80 -8.45
C MET A 50 -28.87 -15.72 -9.67
N SER A 51 -27.64 -15.95 -10.14
CA SER A 51 -27.37 -16.87 -11.23
C SER A 51 -27.60 -18.34 -10.84
N LEU A 52 -27.28 -18.72 -9.60
CA LEU A 52 -27.60 -20.05 -9.07
C LEU A 52 -29.12 -20.29 -9.00
N ILE A 53 -29.88 -19.28 -8.52
CA ILE A 53 -31.34 -19.35 -8.51
C ILE A 53 -31.91 -19.46 -9.93
N GLU A 54 -31.41 -18.65 -10.87
CA GLU A 54 -31.80 -18.73 -12.28
C GLU A 54 -31.52 -20.12 -12.88
N PHE A 55 -30.34 -20.65 -12.58
CA PHE A 55 -29.93 -21.98 -13.00
C PHE A 55 -30.83 -23.10 -12.43
N LEU A 56 -31.27 -22.98 -11.19
CA LEU A 56 -32.24 -23.91 -10.55
C LEU A 56 -33.60 -23.87 -11.25
N VAL A 57 -34.01 -22.70 -11.75
CA VAL A 57 -35.32 -22.50 -12.39
C VAL A 57 -35.34 -22.94 -13.85
N ILE A 58 -34.31 -22.47 -14.63
CA ILE A 58 -34.27 -22.63 -16.08
C ILE A 58 -33.68 -23.98 -16.48
N LYS A 59 -32.76 -24.55 -15.66
CA LYS A 59 -32.03 -25.80 -15.90
C LYS A 59 -31.21 -25.79 -17.20
N LYS A 60 -30.93 -24.63 -17.75
CA LYS A 60 -30.13 -24.42 -18.96
C LYS A 60 -29.03 -23.40 -18.66
N ILE A 61 -27.86 -23.59 -19.22
CA ILE A 61 -26.79 -22.61 -19.25
C ILE A 61 -26.65 -22.13 -20.70
N SER A 62 -26.85 -20.82 -20.89
CA SER A 62 -26.47 -20.16 -22.14
C SER A 62 -25.18 -19.37 -21.93
N TRP A 63 -24.21 -19.57 -22.77
CA TRP A 63 -22.92 -18.93 -22.72
C TRP A 63 -22.60 -18.23 -24.03
N LYS A 64 -22.46 -16.92 -24.02
CA LYS A 64 -21.97 -16.13 -25.13
C LYS A 64 -20.46 -15.98 -25.04
N LYS A 65 -19.72 -16.60 -25.94
CA LYS A 65 -18.27 -16.51 -25.99
C LYS A 65 -17.84 -15.12 -26.49
N ASN A 66 -16.86 -14.52 -25.80
CA ASN A 66 -16.30 -13.23 -26.12
C ASN A 66 -14.79 -13.32 -26.33
N SER A 67 -14.23 -12.45 -27.18
CA SER A 67 -12.78 -12.47 -27.49
C SER A 67 -11.88 -12.16 -26.29
N PHE A 68 -12.39 -11.49 -25.26
CA PHE A 68 -11.64 -11.17 -24.04
C PHE A 68 -11.70 -12.25 -22.95
N ASP A 69 -12.61 -13.22 -23.05
CA ASP A 69 -12.81 -14.23 -22.00
C ASP A 69 -11.50 -14.98 -21.69
N THR A 70 -10.84 -15.49 -22.74
CA THR A 70 -9.60 -16.26 -22.58
C THR A 70 -8.43 -15.40 -22.05
N PRO A 71 -8.11 -14.21 -22.62
CA PRO A 71 -7.07 -13.34 -22.09
C PRO A 71 -7.25 -12.95 -20.63
N ILE A 72 -8.47 -12.65 -20.21
CA ILE A 72 -8.80 -12.26 -18.83
C ILE A 72 -8.61 -13.43 -17.86
N ILE A 73 -9.06 -14.65 -18.26
CA ILE A 73 -8.84 -15.86 -17.46
C ILE A 73 -7.34 -16.17 -17.34
N ILE A 74 -6.58 -16.05 -18.43
CA ILE A 74 -5.13 -16.26 -18.41
C ILE A 74 -4.47 -15.27 -17.43
N PHE A 75 -4.86 -13.99 -17.45
CA PHE A 75 -4.31 -13.00 -16.53
C PHE A 75 -4.64 -13.33 -15.06
N LEU A 76 -5.87 -13.75 -14.76
CA LEU A 76 -6.25 -14.21 -13.43
C LEU A 76 -5.42 -15.43 -12.98
N VAL A 77 -5.28 -16.42 -13.87
CA VAL A 77 -4.53 -17.65 -13.57
C VAL A 77 -3.05 -17.33 -13.34
N THR A 78 -2.43 -16.53 -14.19
CA THR A 78 -1.01 -16.16 -14.03
C THR A 78 -0.76 -15.36 -12.75
N THR A 79 -1.63 -14.42 -12.40
CA THR A 79 -1.55 -13.67 -11.13
C THR A 79 -1.72 -14.59 -9.91
N THR A 80 -2.65 -15.55 -9.99
CA THR A 80 -2.87 -16.53 -8.92
C THR A 80 -1.67 -17.47 -8.76
N ILE A 81 -1.10 -17.97 -9.87
CA ILE A 81 0.09 -18.83 -9.86
C ILE A 81 1.28 -18.08 -9.25
N ALA A 82 1.52 -16.83 -9.66
CA ALA A 82 2.58 -15.99 -9.09
C ALA A 82 2.41 -15.81 -7.58
N THR A 83 1.17 -15.60 -7.12
CA THR A 83 0.86 -15.48 -5.69
C THR A 83 1.16 -16.77 -4.93
N VAL A 84 0.77 -17.93 -5.47
CA VAL A 84 0.99 -19.23 -4.82
C VAL A 84 2.48 -19.59 -4.75
N ILE A 85 3.23 -19.31 -5.82
CA ILE A 85 4.65 -19.69 -5.94
C ILE A 85 5.55 -18.72 -5.19
N SER A 86 5.38 -17.40 -5.41
CA SER A 86 6.37 -16.38 -5.02
C SER A 86 5.98 -15.56 -3.81
N SER A 87 4.68 -15.40 -3.47
CA SER A 87 4.31 -14.58 -2.30
C SER A 87 4.65 -15.29 -0.98
N PRO A 88 5.43 -14.68 -0.09
CA PRO A 88 5.70 -15.25 1.23
C PRO A 88 4.42 -15.38 2.06
N ASN A 89 3.62 -14.33 2.12
CA ASN A 89 2.33 -14.29 2.80
C ASN A 89 1.17 -14.38 1.79
N LYS A 90 0.80 -15.61 1.43
CA LYS A 90 -0.18 -15.87 0.37
C LYS A 90 -1.57 -15.30 0.67
N ILE A 91 -2.03 -15.41 1.92
CA ILE A 91 -3.38 -14.95 2.30
C ILE A 91 -3.49 -13.44 2.24
N GLN A 92 -2.49 -12.71 2.77
CA GLN A 92 -2.46 -11.25 2.65
C GLN A 92 -2.37 -10.80 1.18
N ALA A 93 -1.55 -11.47 0.38
CA ALA A 93 -1.42 -11.21 -1.05
C ALA A 93 -2.75 -11.39 -1.81
N VAL A 94 -3.50 -12.46 -1.52
CA VAL A 94 -4.83 -12.69 -2.12
C VAL A 94 -5.80 -11.55 -1.77
N LEU A 95 -5.74 -11.02 -0.55
CA LEU A 95 -6.63 -9.97 -0.04
C LEU A 95 -6.15 -8.54 -0.39
N SER A 96 -5.04 -8.36 -1.10
CA SER A 96 -4.51 -7.03 -1.43
C SER A 96 -5.53 -6.21 -2.26
N PRO A 97 -5.96 -5.02 -1.78
CA PRO A 97 -7.02 -4.26 -2.44
C PRO A 97 -6.55 -3.50 -3.69
N SER A 98 -5.23 -3.38 -3.90
CA SER A 98 -4.67 -2.64 -5.04
C SER A 98 -4.36 -3.54 -6.24
N PHE A 99 -3.89 -4.78 -5.98
CA PHE A 99 -3.50 -5.73 -7.03
C PHE A 99 -3.49 -7.18 -6.49
N GLY A 100 -4.53 -7.64 -5.77
CA GLY A 100 -4.64 -9.03 -5.30
C GLY A 100 -5.42 -9.93 -6.26
N PRO A 101 -5.16 -11.25 -6.25
CA PRO A 101 -5.96 -12.21 -7.01
C PRO A 101 -7.46 -12.11 -6.73
N LEU A 102 -7.86 -11.79 -5.51
CA LEU A 102 -9.27 -11.63 -5.15
C LEU A 102 -9.90 -10.40 -5.83
N LEU A 103 -9.17 -9.28 -5.93
CA LEU A 103 -9.61 -8.12 -6.69
C LEU A 103 -9.77 -8.47 -8.17
N ILE A 104 -8.75 -9.12 -8.76
CA ILE A 104 -8.79 -9.50 -10.18
C ILE A 104 -9.93 -10.49 -10.43
N LEU A 105 -10.14 -11.49 -9.56
CA LEU A 105 -11.26 -12.43 -9.65
C LEU A 105 -12.62 -11.71 -9.62
N SER A 106 -12.79 -10.78 -8.68
CA SER A 106 -14.03 -10.00 -8.59
C SER A 106 -14.27 -9.17 -9.85
N LEU A 107 -13.23 -8.50 -10.38
CA LEU A 107 -13.35 -7.76 -11.65
C LEU A 107 -13.63 -8.68 -12.84
N VAL A 108 -13.10 -9.90 -12.84
CA VAL A 108 -13.39 -10.93 -13.86
C VAL A 108 -14.86 -11.35 -13.78
N ILE A 109 -15.37 -11.64 -12.59
CA ILE A 109 -16.79 -11.99 -12.40
C ILE A 109 -17.67 -10.82 -12.87
N PHE A 110 -17.36 -9.61 -12.43
CA PHE A 110 -18.07 -8.39 -12.84
C PHE A 110 -18.07 -8.21 -14.37
N TYR A 111 -16.90 -8.41 -15.03
CA TYR A 111 -16.79 -8.39 -16.49
C TYR A 111 -17.70 -9.43 -17.17
N PHE A 112 -17.75 -10.66 -16.66
CA PHE A 112 -18.58 -11.70 -17.25
C PHE A 112 -20.07 -11.37 -17.22
N TYR A 113 -20.54 -10.68 -16.18
CA TYR A 113 -21.93 -10.21 -16.14
C TYR A 113 -22.13 -8.95 -16.98
N LEU A 114 -21.25 -7.96 -16.88
CA LEU A 114 -21.43 -6.68 -17.55
C LEU A 114 -21.34 -6.82 -19.08
N SER A 115 -20.37 -7.55 -19.60
CA SER A 115 -20.13 -7.69 -21.04
C SER A 115 -21.28 -8.38 -21.79
N ARG A 116 -22.17 -9.07 -21.08
CA ARG A 116 -23.31 -9.82 -21.67
C ARG A 116 -24.67 -9.12 -21.48
N GLU A 117 -24.69 -8.02 -20.73
CA GLU A 117 -25.91 -7.26 -20.47
C GLU A 117 -25.93 -5.94 -21.27
N SER A 118 -26.53 -5.97 -22.47
CA SER A 118 -26.56 -4.80 -23.38
C SER A 118 -27.17 -3.54 -22.75
N LEU A 119 -28.19 -3.71 -21.90
CA LEU A 119 -28.82 -2.59 -21.20
C LEU A 119 -27.85 -1.94 -20.20
N ALA A 120 -27.11 -2.76 -19.44
CA ALA A 120 -26.12 -2.27 -18.49
C ALA A 120 -25.01 -1.49 -19.21
N LEU A 121 -24.47 -2.05 -20.29
CA LEU A 121 -23.44 -1.41 -21.12
C LEU A 121 -23.89 -0.07 -21.71
N LYS A 122 -25.15 0.02 -22.19
CA LYS A 122 -25.71 1.27 -22.74
C LYS A 122 -25.74 2.39 -21.68
N PHE A 123 -26.10 2.09 -20.45
CA PHE A 123 -26.22 3.08 -19.38
C PHE A 123 -24.91 3.33 -18.61
N THR A 124 -23.90 2.48 -18.75
CA THR A 124 -22.59 2.62 -18.07
C THR A 124 -21.97 4.02 -18.19
N PRO A 125 -21.86 4.65 -19.37
CA PRO A 125 -21.28 5.99 -19.46
C PRO A 125 -22.05 7.05 -18.67
N TYR A 126 -23.38 6.98 -18.66
CA TYR A 126 -24.22 7.92 -17.92
C TYR A 126 -24.07 7.76 -16.41
N LEU A 127 -23.99 6.50 -15.92
CA LEU A 127 -23.76 6.22 -14.50
C LEU A 127 -22.41 6.75 -14.04
N LEU A 128 -21.35 6.54 -14.82
CA LEU A 128 -20.02 7.08 -14.52
C LEU A 128 -20.01 8.61 -14.55
N GLN A 129 -20.76 9.24 -15.45
CA GLN A 129 -20.88 10.69 -15.49
C GLN A 129 -21.62 11.26 -14.25
N ILE A 130 -22.66 10.58 -13.77
CA ILE A 130 -23.36 11.00 -12.56
C ILE A 130 -22.41 10.87 -11.35
N SER A 131 -21.65 9.76 -11.25
CA SER A 131 -20.64 9.61 -10.20
C SER A 131 -19.56 10.68 -10.28
N SER A 132 -19.11 11.01 -11.50
CA SER A 132 -18.13 12.07 -11.76
C SER A 132 -18.65 13.46 -11.35
N LEU A 133 -19.91 13.77 -11.64
CA LEU A 133 -20.56 15.02 -11.22
C LEU A 133 -20.52 15.17 -9.69
N ILE A 134 -20.92 14.11 -8.96
CA ILE A 134 -20.92 14.12 -7.50
C ILE A 134 -19.50 14.33 -6.97
N LEU A 135 -18.52 13.59 -7.51
CA LEU A 135 -17.12 13.71 -7.12
C LEU A 135 -16.54 15.09 -7.43
N ALA A 136 -16.90 15.70 -8.58
CA ALA A 136 -16.46 17.03 -8.95
C ALA A 136 -17.00 18.08 -7.98
N ILE A 137 -18.30 18.03 -7.66
CA ILE A 137 -18.91 18.95 -6.69
C ILE A 137 -18.25 18.79 -5.31
N LEU A 138 -18.09 17.55 -4.83
CA LEU A 138 -17.45 17.30 -3.54
C LEU A 138 -15.99 17.79 -3.53
N SER A 139 -15.22 17.55 -4.59
CA SER A 139 -13.84 18.03 -4.69
C SER A 139 -13.75 19.55 -4.60
N ILE A 140 -14.62 20.27 -5.30
CA ILE A 140 -14.69 21.74 -5.26
C ILE A 140 -15.08 22.21 -3.85
N VAL A 141 -16.11 21.62 -3.24
CA VAL A 141 -16.59 22.00 -1.91
C VAL A 141 -15.49 21.77 -0.85
N PHE A 142 -14.85 20.60 -0.83
CA PHE A 142 -13.84 20.27 0.17
C PHE A 142 -12.52 21.02 -0.03
N PHE A 143 -12.22 21.48 -1.24
CA PHE A 143 -11.09 22.38 -1.49
C PHE A 143 -11.15 23.65 -0.63
N PHE A 144 -12.34 24.22 -0.41
CA PHE A 144 -12.58 25.41 0.43
C PHE A 144 -12.67 25.09 1.93
N GLN A 145 -12.45 23.84 2.36
CA GLN A 145 -12.40 23.40 3.76
C GLN A 145 -13.63 23.80 4.61
N PRO A 146 -14.87 23.48 4.20
CA PRO A 146 -16.09 23.98 4.85
C PRO A 146 -16.20 23.55 6.33
N PHE A 147 -15.53 22.46 6.72
CA PHE A 147 -15.60 21.92 8.08
C PHE A 147 -14.38 22.22 8.94
N LYS A 148 -13.44 23.08 8.50
CA LYS A 148 -12.19 23.37 9.22
C LYS A 148 -12.41 23.78 10.67
N ASN A 149 -13.37 24.69 10.90
CA ASN A 149 -13.65 25.28 12.20
C ASN A 149 -14.88 24.67 12.91
N VAL A 150 -15.48 23.62 12.34
CA VAL A 150 -16.68 22.99 12.90
C VAL A 150 -16.29 21.89 13.88
N ASN A 151 -16.92 21.88 15.07
CA ASN A 151 -16.74 20.78 16.02
C ASN A 151 -17.52 19.56 15.55
N LEU A 152 -16.81 18.62 14.90
CA LEU A 152 -17.38 17.37 14.43
C LEU A 152 -17.14 16.22 15.42
N PRO A 153 -18.13 15.33 15.63
CA PRO A 153 -17.91 14.08 16.34
C PRO A 153 -16.73 13.29 15.77
N VAL A 154 -16.07 12.47 16.56
CA VAL A 154 -14.87 11.70 16.17
C VAL A 154 -15.08 10.90 14.89
N PHE A 155 -16.29 10.34 14.71
CA PHE A 155 -16.64 9.57 13.51
C PHE A 155 -16.61 10.39 12.20
N TRP A 156 -16.84 11.72 12.26
CA TRP A 156 -16.90 12.61 11.11
C TRP A 156 -15.65 13.48 10.92
N GLN A 157 -14.61 13.28 11.72
CA GLN A 157 -13.38 14.10 11.65
C GLN A 157 -12.66 14.02 10.30
N PHE A 158 -12.83 12.93 9.55
CA PHE A 158 -12.27 12.80 8.20
C PHE A 158 -12.80 13.87 7.23
N LEU A 159 -13.98 14.47 7.49
CA LEU A 159 -14.53 15.57 6.69
C LEU A 159 -13.75 16.89 6.86
N LYS A 160 -12.88 17.00 7.86
CA LYS A 160 -11.98 18.16 8.02
C LYS A 160 -10.78 18.12 7.07
N ASN A 161 -10.53 16.98 6.43
CA ASN A 161 -9.44 16.86 5.47
C ASN A 161 -9.79 17.63 4.18
N PRO A 162 -9.00 18.65 3.78
CA PRO A 162 -9.24 19.41 2.54
C PRO A 162 -9.11 18.58 1.26
N GLY A 163 -8.41 17.44 1.35
CA GLY A 163 -8.31 16.48 0.26
C GLY A 163 -9.32 15.35 0.33
N PHE A 164 -10.40 15.47 1.13
CA PHE A 164 -11.39 14.40 1.23
C PHE A 164 -12.09 14.18 -0.11
N SER A 165 -12.08 12.94 -0.54
CA SER A 165 -12.87 12.46 -1.67
C SER A 165 -13.34 11.03 -1.43
N PRO A 166 -14.60 10.69 -1.68
CA PRO A 166 -15.13 9.32 -1.56
C PRO A 166 -14.37 8.29 -2.40
N ILE A 167 -13.78 8.73 -3.52
CA ILE A 167 -13.03 7.82 -4.39
C ILE A 167 -11.73 7.30 -3.73
N GLY A 168 -11.16 8.07 -2.79
CA GLY A 168 -9.95 7.72 -2.05
C GLY A 168 -8.81 8.70 -2.29
N THR A 169 -7.86 8.36 -3.15
CA THR A 169 -6.70 9.22 -3.40
C THR A 169 -7.02 10.37 -4.36
N GLN A 170 -6.30 11.50 -4.22
CA GLN A 170 -6.42 12.62 -5.16
C GLN A 170 -5.99 12.21 -6.59
N ILE A 171 -5.12 11.20 -6.71
CA ILE A 171 -4.70 10.66 -8.01
C ILE A 171 -5.84 9.88 -8.66
N ASP A 172 -6.51 8.99 -7.92
CA ASP A 172 -7.67 8.27 -8.44
C ASP A 172 -8.80 9.24 -8.84
N LEU A 173 -8.98 10.33 -8.07
CA LEU A 173 -9.93 11.38 -8.41
C LEU A 173 -9.57 12.06 -9.74
N ALA A 174 -8.32 12.49 -9.90
CA ALA A 174 -7.86 13.13 -11.14
C ALA A 174 -8.01 12.21 -12.35
N ILE A 175 -7.67 10.93 -12.19
CA ILE A 175 -7.82 9.91 -13.24
C ILE A 175 -9.28 9.70 -13.60
N PHE A 176 -10.16 9.58 -12.62
CA PHE A 176 -11.59 9.36 -12.85
C PHE A 176 -12.26 10.56 -13.52
N LEU A 177 -11.95 11.79 -13.07
CA LEU A 177 -12.43 13.01 -13.68
C LEU A 177 -11.95 13.14 -15.13
N GLY A 178 -10.67 12.88 -15.40
CA GLY A 178 -10.10 12.88 -16.75
C GLY A 178 -10.78 11.86 -17.68
N PHE A 179 -11.05 10.65 -17.18
CA PHE A 179 -11.77 9.62 -17.92
C PHE A 179 -13.19 10.07 -18.29
N SER A 180 -13.92 10.67 -17.35
CA SER A 180 -15.28 11.19 -17.58
C SER A 180 -15.29 12.39 -18.53
N MET A 181 -14.29 13.28 -18.46
CA MET A 181 -14.14 14.44 -19.33
C MET A 181 -14.02 14.05 -20.80
N ILE A 182 -13.29 12.99 -21.13
CA ILE A 182 -13.11 12.51 -22.52
C ILE A 182 -14.48 12.18 -23.14
N TYR A 183 -15.34 11.51 -22.40
CA TYR A 183 -16.69 11.20 -22.88
C TYR A 183 -17.53 12.47 -23.09
N SER A 184 -17.53 13.42 -22.13
CA SER A 184 -18.27 14.67 -22.23
C SER A 184 -17.74 15.53 -23.38
N LEU A 185 -16.42 15.62 -23.55
CA LEU A 185 -15.76 16.34 -24.64
C LEU A 185 -16.25 15.83 -26.01
N PHE A 186 -16.27 14.52 -26.17
CA PHE A 186 -16.72 13.92 -27.42
C PHE A 186 -18.19 14.24 -27.74
N LYS A 187 -19.06 14.19 -26.72
CA LYS A 187 -20.50 14.51 -26.88
C LYS A 187 -20.75 15.98 -27.22
N VAL A 188 -19.91 16.89 -26.73
CA VAL A 188 -20.02 18.33 -27.03
C VAL A 188 -19.59 18.66 -28.46
N PHE A 189 -18.45 18.05 -28.91
CA PHE A 189 -17.81 18.39 -30.20
C PHE A 189 -18.27 17.52 -31.37
N LYS A 190 -19.14 16.53 -31.15
CA LYS A 190 -19.68 15.71 -32.23
C LYS A 190 -20.56 16.60 -33.16
N THR A 191 -20.17 16.66 -34.44
CA THR A 191 -20.80 17.47 -35.48
C THR A 191 -22.10 16.86 -36.04
N ASP A 192 -22.87 17.67 -36.72
CA ASP A 192 -24.31 17.67 -37.01
C ASP A 192 -24.94 16.48 -37.78
N ASP A 193 -24.21 15.46 -38.16
CA ASP A 193 -24.79 14.31 -38.88
C ASP A 193 -25.63 13.35 -38.01
N ASP A 194 -25.51 13.46 -36.69
CA ASP A 194 -26.30 12.69 -35.76
C ASP A 194 -27.22 13.66 -34.96
N LYS A 195 -28.52 13.38 -34.95
CA LYS A 195 -29.54 14.07 -34.15
C LYS A 195 -29.28 14.00 -32.64
N ILE A 196 -28.21 14.65 -32.16
CA ILE A 196 -27.98 14.79 -30.73
C ILE A 196 -28.87 15.91 -30.22
N ASP A 197 -29.72 15.61 -29.23
CA ASP A 197 -30.55 16.58 -28.56
C ASP A 197 -29.71 17.73 -28.00
N GLN A 198 -30.09 18.98 -28.29
CA GLN A 198 -29.41 20.18 -27.77
C GLN A 198 -29.30 20.15 -26.23
N LYS A 199 -30.27 19.53 -25.55
CA LYS A 199 -30.23 19.33 -24.10
C LYS A 199 -29.09 18.39 -23.68
N GLU A 200 -28.86 17.32 -24.41
CA GLU A 200 -27.73 16.38 -24.12
C GLU A 200 -26.38 17.10 -24.33
N LYS A 201 -26.24 17.93 -25.38
CA LYS A 201 -25.04 18.76 -25.59
C LYS A 201 -24.81 19.74 -24.43
N LEU A 202 -25.87 20.43 -23.99
CA LEU A 202 -25.76 21.36 -22.85
C LEU A 202 -25.40 20.68 -21.56
N ILE A 203 -25.99 19.52 -21.24
CA ILE A 203 -25.65 18.73 -20.05
C ILE A 203 -24.17 18.30 -20.08
N ASN A 204 -23.70 17.76 -21.21
CA ASN A 204 -22.31 17.36 -21.35
C ASN A 204 -21.34 18.55 -21.29
N PHE A 205 -21.73 19.73 -21.78
CA PHE A 205 -20.94 20.95 -21.66
C PHE A 205 -20.79 21.39 -20.18
N ILE A 206 -21.88 21.35 -19.42
CA ILE A 206 -21.85 21.66 -17.97
C ILE A 206 -20.96 20.64 -17.23
N LEU A 207 -21.13 19.34 -17.51
CA LEU A 207 -20.32 18.27 -16.90
C LEU A 207 -18.83 18.41 -17.23
N LEU A 208 -18.50 18.74 -18.48
CA LEU A 208 -17.13 18.98 -18.91
C LEU A 208 -16.48 20.11 -18.11
N ASN A 209 -17.16 21.25 -17.96
CA ASN A 209 -16.64 22.39 -17.22
C ASN A 209 -16.49 22.09 -15.73
N LEU A 210 -17.49 21.47 -15.09
CA LEU A 210 -17.41 21.10 -13.67
C LEU A 210 -16.25 20.12 -13.42
N ASN A 211 -16.12 19.08 -14.23
CA ASN A 211 -15.00 18.13 -14.12
C ASN A 211 -13.65 18.80 -14.36
N PHE A 212 -13.57 19.75 -15.31
CA PHE A 212 -12.34 20.51 -15.58
C PHE A 212 -11.92 21.37 -14.39
N PHE A 213 -12.83 22.14 -13.79
CA PHE A 213 -12.51 22.93 -12.60
C PHE A 213 -12.14 22.05 -11.41
N ALA A 214 -12.89 20.95 -11.17
CA ALA A 214 -12.57 20.00 -10.14
C ALA A 214 -11.16 19.36 -10.35
N LEU A 215 -10.82 19.04 -11.60
CA LEU A 215 -9.51 18.52 -11.95
C LEU A 215 -8.40 19.55 -11.68
N CYS A 216 -8.61 20.83 -12.05
CA CYS A 216 -7.67 21.91 -11.75
C CYS A 216 -7.42 22.05 -10.23
N PHE A 217 -8.47 22.04 -9.41
CA PHE A 217 -8.33 22.08 -7.95
C PHE A 217 -7.63 20.85 -7.39
N THR A 218 -7.94 19.67 -7.94
CA THR A 218 -7.28 18.42 -7.54
C THR A 218 -5.78 18.45 -7.87
N ILE A 219 -5.40 18.89 -9.08
CA ILE A 219 -4.00 19.03 -9.50
C ILE A 219 -3.29 20.09 -8.63
N TYR A 220 -3.95 21.22 -8.35
CA TYR A 220 -3.38 22.23 -7.46
C TYR A 220 -3.10 21.66 -6.07
N SER A 221 -4.02 20.86 -5.51
CA SER A 221 -3.85 20.19 -4.20
C SER A 221 -2.74 19.15 -4.20
N LEU A 222 -2.46 18.51 -5.34
CA LEU A 222 -1.34 17.58 -5.48
C LEU A 222 0.01 18.30 -5.53
N ILE A 223 0.08 19.47 -6.19
CA ILE A 223 1.32 20.27 -6.32
C ILE A 223 1.61 21.05 -5.02
N LYS A 224 0.59 21.64 -4.43
CA LYS A 224 0.67 22.37 -3.16
C LYS A 224 -0.23 21.70 -2.13
N PRO A 225 0.29 20.71 -1.39
CA PRO A 225 -0.52 20.02 -0.38
C PRO A 225 -1.05 21.01 0.65
N ILE A 226 -2.36 21.12 0.75
CA ILE A 226 -3.06 22.01 1.69
C ILE A 226 -3.03 21.42 3.11
N SER A 227 -2.74 20.12 3.23
CA SER A 227 -2.55 19.40 4.49
C SER A 227 -1.28 18.54 4.43
N ASN A 228 -0.81 18.07 5.60
CA ASN A 228 0.35 17.18 5.72
C ASN A 228 0.14 15.79 5.04
N SER A 229 -1.01 15.54 4.45
CA SER A 229 -1.36 14.32 3.71
C SER A 229 -1.05 14.48 2.21
N SER A 230 0.18 14.80 1.84
CA SER A 230 0.61 14.74 0.44
C SER A 230 0.57 13.28 -0.05
N THR A 231 -0.06 13.04 -1.20
CA THR A 231 0.04 11.73 -1.86
C THR A 231 1.44 11.56 -2.40
N ILE A 232 2.25 10.77 -1.70
CA ILE A 232 3.64 10.51 -2.06
C ILE A 232 3.66 9.35 -3.06
N LEU A 233 4.20 9.60 -4.24
CA LEU A 233 4.38 8.58 -5.27
C LEU A 233 5.81 8.01 -5.22
N PRO A 234 5.98 6.70 -5.44
CA PRO A 234 7.29 6.10 -5.53
C PRO A 234 8.07 6.67 -6.73
N PRO A 235 9.40 6.81 -6.64
CA PRO A 235 10.24 7.24 -7.77
C PRO A 235 10.16 6.25 -8.92
N PHE A 236 10.09 6.77 -10.15
CA PHE A 236 9.96 5.93 -11.35
C PHE A 236 11.24 5.11 -11.60
N ASN A 237 12.42 5.70 -11.40
CA ASN A 237 13.71 5.02 -11.56
C ASN A 237 13.84 3.79 -10.64
N ILE A 238 13.43 3.90 -9.38
CA ILE A 238 13.50 2.76 -8.43
C ILE A 238 12.48 1.69 -8.83
N SER A 239 11.30 2.09 -9.30
CA SER A 239 10.30 1.15 -9.82
C SER A 239 10.82 0.39 -11.04
N TRP A 240 11.57 1.08 -11.91
CA TRP A 240 12.25 0.47 -13.06
C TRP A 240 13.35 -0.48 -12.60
N TYR A 241 14.20 -0.06 -11.65
CA TYR A 241 15.26 -0.93 -11.11
C TYR A 241 14.68 -2.19 -10.46
N ALA A 242 13.56 -2.07 -9.75
CA ALA A 242 12.86 -3.22 -9.19
C ALA A 242 12.41 -4.20 -10.27
N ALA A 243 11.84 -3.71 -11.38
CA ALA A 243 11.40 -4.52 -12.51
C ALA A 243 12.59 -5.20 -13.24
N VAL A 244 13.75 -4.54 -13.32
CA VAL A 244 14.96 -5.12 -13.92
C VAL A 244 15.63 -6.14 -12.98
N GLU A 245 15.62 -5.88 -11.67
CA GLU A 245 16.24 -6.75 -10.68
C GLU A 245 15.64 -8.14 -10.65
N ILE A 246 14.32 -8.26 -10.79
CA ILE A 246 13.65 -9.58 -10.81
C ILE A 246 14.11 -10.45 -11.98
N LEU A 247 14.55 -9.86 -13.09
CA LEU A 247 14.98 -10.59 -14.29
C LEU A 247 16.33 -11.29 -14.11
N LYS A 248 17.09 -10.97 -13.06
CA LYS A 248 18.39 -11.58 -12.77
C LYS A 248 18.30 -13.02 -12.27
N ASN A 249 17.15 -13.43 -11.75
CA ASN A 249 16.93 -14.81 -11.27
C ASN A 249 15.78 -15.43 -12.07
N PRO A 250 15.95 -16.66 -12.63
CA PRO A 250 14.93 -17.30 -13.46
C PRO A 250 13.56 -17.44 -12.78
N LEU A 251 13.52 -17.77 -11.48
CA LEU A 251 12.25 -17.94 -10.75
C LEU A 251 11.51 -16.62 -10.62
N THR A 252 12.20 -15.57 -10.20
CA THR A 252 11.59 -14.24 -10.07
C THR A 252 11.31 -13.61 -11.44
N ALA A 253 12.09 -13.91 -12.47
CA ALA A 253 11.81 -13.46 -13.83
C ALA A 253 10.48 -14.04 -14.35
N LEU A 254 10.20 -15.31 -14.08
CA LEU A 254 8.98 -15.96 -14.54
C LEU A 254 7.75 -15.60 -13.70
N PHE A 255 7.88 -15.60 -12.36
CA PHE A 255 6.75 -15.48 -11.42
C PHE A 255 6.76 -14.21 -10.56
N GLY A 256 7.75 -13.33 -10.73
CA GLY A 256 7.91 -12.12 -9.92
C GLY A 256 8.37 -12.39 -8.48
N VAL A 257 8.36 -11.34 -7.67
CA VAL A 257 8.63 -11.44 -6.22
C VAL A 257 7.40 -11.87 -5.41
N GLY A 258 6.29 -12.08 -6.08
CA GLY A 258 4.99 -12.39 -5.48
C GLY A 258 4.17 -11.11 -5.19
N VAL A 259 2.85 -11.27 -5.27
CA VAL A 259 1.88 -10.20 -4.98
C VAL A 259 2.03 -9.75 -3.52
N ASP A 260 1.81 -8.46 -3.25
CA ASP A 260 1.98 -7.77 -1.96
C ASP A 260 3.44 -7.78 -1.43
N ASN A 261 4.42 -7.99 -2.30
CA ASN A 261 5.84 -8.07 -1.91
C ASN A 261 6.74 -7.05 -2.61
N PHE A 262 6.17 -6.06 -3.33
CA PHE A 262 6.93 -4.98 -3.98
C PHE A 262 7.86 -4.24 -3.01
N SER A 263 7.43 -4.04 -1.75
CA SER A 263 8.23 -3.35 -0.74
C SER A 263 9.57 -4.04 -0.46
N ALA A 264 9.65 -5.35 -0.55
CA ALA A 264 10.88 -6.11 -0.33
C ALA A 264 11.91 -5.87 -1.44
N ILE A 265 11.47 -5.83 -2.70
CA ILE A 265 12.38 -5.53 -3.82
C ILE A 265 12.74 -4.05 -3.86
N PHE A 266 11.79 -3.15 -3.53
CA PHE A 266 12.05 -1.71 -3.44
C PHE A 266 13.20 -1.40 -2.49
N THR A 267 13.20 -1.95 -1.27
CA THR A 267 14.26 -1.72 -0.28
C THR A 267 15.61 -2.27 -0.73
N LYS A 268 15.62 -3.35 -1.49
CA LYS A 268 16.83 -3.97 -2.03
C LYS A 268 17.50 -3.13 -3.12
N VAL A 269 16.70 -2.48 -3.99
CA VAL A 269 17.21 -1.78 -5.19
C VAL A 269 17.34 -0.28 -5.04
N LYS A 270 16.80 0.33 -3.98
CA LYS A 270 16.97 1.77 -3.78
C LYS A 270 18.45 2.10 -3.62
N ASP A 271 18.88 3.20 -4.23
CA ASP A 271 20.26 3.67 -4.21
C ASP A 271 20.48 4.73 -3.10
N ILE A 272 21.73 5.10 -2.90
CA ILE A 272 22.10 6.13 -1.90
C ILE A 272 21.49 7.49 -2.26
N GLY A 273 21.26 7.78 -3.54
CA GLY A 273 20.64 9.01 -4.01
C GLY A 273 19.23 9.20 -3.44
N TYR A 274 18.52 8.11 -3.14
CA TYR A 274 17.22 8.16 -2.47
C TYR A 274 17.29 8.89 -1.12
N ASN A 275 18.38 8.71 -0.36
CA ASN A 275 18.56 9.35 0.95
C ASN A 275 18.80 10.88 0.84
N LEU A 276 19.13 11.40 -0.35
CA LEU A 276 19.28 12.83 -0.60
C LEU A 276 17.94 13.51 -0.91
N THR A 277 16.91 12.72 -1.23
CA THR A 277 15.57 13.24 -1.51
C THR A 277 14.78 13.56 -0.23
N ASN A 278 13.67 14.28 -0.38
CA ASN A 278 12.73 14.51 0.72
C ASN A 278 11.99 13.23 1.14
N LEU A 279 12.13 12.15 0.38
CA LEU A 279 11.48 10.84 0.63
C LEU A 279 12.31 9.91 1.51
N TRP A 280 13.51 10.30 1.93
CA TRP A 280 14.44 9.43 2.67
C TRP A 280 13.85 8.79 3.94
N GLN A 281 12.85 9.44 4.56
CA GLN A 281 12.14 8.92 5.73
C GLN A 281 11.06 7.88 5.37
N VAL A 282 10.69 7.78 4.10
CA VAL A 282 9.78 6.75 3.61
C VAL A 282 10.59 5.49 3.34
N ASN A 283 10.60 4.57 4.29
CA ASN A 283 11.45 3.38 4.24
C ASN A 283 11.18 2.53 2.99
N SER A 284 9.89 2.34 2.62
CA SER A 284 9.50 1.55 1.46
C SER A 284 8.16 1.99 0.90
N PHE A 285 7.90 1.62 -0.35
CA PHE A 285 6.59 1.72 -1.00
C PHE A 285 6.04 0.31 -1.23
N ILE A 286 4.73 0.16 -1.08
CA ILE A 286 4.03 -1.10 -1.33
C ILE A 286 3.62 -1.28 -2.79
N LEU A 287 3.61 -0.21 -3.57
CA LEU A 287 3.23 -0.18 -4.98
C LEU A 287 4.34 0.44 -5.82
N SER A 288 4.50 -0.03 -7.06
CA SER A 288 5.35 0.60 -8.08
C SER A 288 4.74 1.91 -8.58
N ARG A 289 5.55 2.78 -9.15
CA ARG A 289 5.10 4.01 -9.83
C ARG A 289 4.19 3.76 -11.02
N SER A 290 4.33 2.62 -11.69
CA SER A 290 3.61 2.21 -12.89
C SER A 290 2.89 0.90 -12.62
N ALA A 291 1.62 0.79 -13.03
CA ALA A 291 0.88 -0.47 -12.93
C ALA A 291 1.52 -1.59 -13.78
N ILE A 292 2.06 -1.25 -14.95
CA ILE A 292 2.73 -2.23 -15.81
C ILE A 292 4.02 -2.75 -15.16
N LEU A 293 4.85 -1.84 -14.60
CA LEU A 293 6.05 -2.24 -13.87
C LEU A 293 5.69 -3.03 -12.61
N HIS A 294 4.57 -2.72 -11.97
CA HIS A 294 4.09 -3.45 -10.82
C HIS A 294 3.69 -4.89 -11.17
N ILE A 295 2.92 -5.05 -12.25
CA ILE A 295 2.54 -6.38 -12.78
C ILE A 295 3.81 -7.18 -13.07
N LEU A 296 4.77 -6.62 -13.81
CA LEU A 296 6.03 -7.30 -14.09
C LEU A 296 6.77 -7.67 -12.81
N THR A 297 6.90 -6.74 -11.87
CA THR A 297 7.70 -6.96 -10.65
C THR A 297 7.08 -8.03 -9.74
N GLU A 298 5.76 -8.01 -9.55
CA GLU A 298 5.09 -8.92 -8.62
C GLU A 298 4.70 -10.27 -9.25
N THR A 299 4.40 -10.31 -10.58
CA THR A 299 3.92 -11.53 -11.24
C THR A 299 4.85 -12.05 -12.34
N GLY A 300 5.97 -11.37 -12.55
CA GLY A 300 6.97 -11.76 -13.54
C GLY A 300 6.48 -11.66 -14.99
N ILE A 301 7.25 -12.31 -15.87
CA ILE A 301 6.94 -12.35 -17.31
C ILE A 301 5.60 -13.03 -17.57
N PHE A 302 5.23 -14.08 -16.79
CA PHE A 302 3.94 -14.77 -17.01
C PHE A 302 2.76 -13.84 -16.75
N GLY A 303 2.77 -13.05 -15.67
CA GLY A 303 1.72 -12.08 -15.42
C GLY A 303 1.69 -10.97 -16.46
N LEU A 304 2.88 -10.47 -16.86
CA LEU A 304 2.98 -9.45 -17.91
C LEU A 304 2.46 -9.97 -19.26
N VAL A 305 2.75 -11.21 -19.64
CA VAL A 305 2.21 -11.84 -20.86
C VAL A 305 0.70 -11.98 -20.75
N GLY A 306 0.17 -12.46 -19.61
CA GLY A 306 -1.27 -12.53 -19.38
C GLY A 306 -1.98 -11.19 -19.54
N PHE A 307 -1.42 -10.13 -18.98
CA PHE A 307 -1.93 -8.76 -19.15
C PHE A 307 -1.74 -8.26 -20.59
N GLY A 308 -0.59 -8.56 -21.20
CA GLY A 308 -0.26 -8.21 -22.59
C GLY A 308 -1.23 -8.81 -23.60
N LEU A 309 -1.75 -10.02 -23.35
CA LEU A 309 -2.79 -10.62 -24.20
C LEU A 309 -4.10 -9.82 -24.16
N ILE A 310 -4.45 -9.22 -23.02
CA ILE A 310 -5.61 -8.32 -22.93
C ILE A 310 -5.35 -7.07 -23.78
N ILE A 311 -4.20 -6.42 -23.61
CA ILE A 311 -3.83 -5.23 -24.39
C ILE A 311 -3.76 -5.56 -25.89
N TRP A 312 -3.19 -6.70 -26.26
CA TRP A 312 -3.15 -7.16 -27.65
C TRP A 312 -4.56 -7.32 -28.24
N THR A 313 -5.49 -7.92 -27.47
CA THR A 313 -6.87 -8.09 -27.90
C THR A 313 -7.57 -6.74 -28.10
N ILE A 314 -7.33 -5.76 -27.20
CA ILE A 314 -7.81 -4.38 -27.34
C ILE A 314 -7.29 -3.78 -28.66
N ILE A 315 -5.98 -3.85 -28.88
CA ILE A 315 -5.34 -3.30 -30.08
C ILE A 315 -5.95 -3.93 -31.35
N LYS A 316 -6.06 -5.26 -31.39
CA LYS A 316 -6.64 -5.99 -32.53
C LYS A 316 -8.08 -5.57 -32.84
N LYS A 317 -8.86 -5.24 -31.79
CA LYS A 317 -10.26 -4.83 -31.95
C LYS A 317 -10.43 -3.37 -32.37
N LEU A 318 -9.55 -2.50 -31.92
CA LEU A 318 -9.63 -1.07 -32.18
C LEU A 318 -8.86 -0.60 -33.42
N LEU A 319 -7.85 -1.35 -33.88
CA LEU A 319 -7.02 -0.98 -35.03
C LEU A 319 -7.72 -0.95 -36.42
N PRO A 320 -8.82 -1.66 -36.70
CA PRO A 320 -9.57 -1.45 -37.94
C PRO A 320 -10.36 -0.13 -37.93
N ILE A 321 -9.69 0.96 -37.54
CA ILE A 321 -10.29 2.31 -37.45
C ILE A 321 -10.42 2.83 -38.88
N ASN A 322 -11.65 2.84 -39.39
CA ASN A 322 -11.99 3.68 -40.53
C ASN A 322 -11.88 5.16 -40.03
N GLN A 323 -11.00 5.96 -40.62
CA GLN A 323 -10.61 7.32 -40.17
C GLN A 323 -11.75 8.33 -39.94
N LYS A 324 -13.00 7.96 -40.17
CA LYS A 324 -14.19 8.83 -40.05
C LYS A 324 -14.87 8.84 -38.67
N SER A 325 -14.44 8.03 -37.69
CA SER A 325 -15.09 8.03 -36.37
C SER A 325 -14.11 7.86 -35.23
N LEU A 326 -13.49 8.94 -34.80
CA LEU A 326 -12.97 9.01 -33.43
C LEU A 326 -14.12 8.66 -32.48
N ASN A 327 -13.97 7.57 -31.72
CA ASN A 327 -14.97 7.07 -30.78
C ASN A 327 -14.45 7.36 -29.35
N PRO A 328 -15.29 7.84 -28.40
CA PRO A 328 -14.89 8.06 -27.02
C PRO A 328 -14.25 6.80 -26.38
N LEU A 329 -14.66 5.62 -26.84
CA LEU A 329 -14.10 4.34 -26.39
C LEU A 329 -12.61 4.24 -26.70
N ILE A 330 -12.16 4.65 -27.89
CA ILE A 330 -10.76 4.64 -28.31
C ILE A 330 -9.94 5.63 -27.47
N LEU A 331 -10.44 6.86 -27.32
CA LEU A 331 -9.74 7.89 -26.52
C LEU A 331 -9.60 7.48 -25.05
N ASN A 332 -10.67 6.94 -24.46
CA ASN A 332 -10.63 6.42 -23.09
C ASN A 332 -9.67 5.22 -22.97
N THR A 333 -9.57 4.39 -23.97
CA THR A 333 -8.61 3.28 -24.01
C THR A 333 -7.17 3.79 -23.99
N LEU A 334 -6.84 4.73 -24.88
CA LEU A 334 -5.51 5.34 -24.94
C LEU A 334 -5.17 6.05 -23.62
N TYR A 335 -6.14 6.78 -23.06
CA TYR A 335 -5.99 7.45 -21.77
C TYR A 335 -5.66 6.44 -20.65
N LEU A 336 -6.43 5.35 -20.51
CA LEU A 336 -6.17 4.35 -19.49
C LEU A 336 -4.87 3.58 -19.69
N ILE A 337 -4.44 3.35 -20.92
CA ILE A 337 -3.12 2.76 -21.21
C ILE A 337 -2.01 3.70 -20.71
N LEU A 338 -2.11 5.02 -20.97
CA LEU A 338 -1.17 5.99 -20.43
C LEU A 338 -1.19 6.02 -18.90
N VAL A 339 -2.38 5.96 -18.29
CA VAL A 339 -2.52 5.88 -16.83
C VAL A 339 -1.80 4.64 -16.28
N LEU A 340 -1.98 3.46 -16.88
CA LEU A 340 -1.32 2.23 -16.45
C LEU A 340 0.22 2.28 -16.58
N ILE A 341 0.73 3.07 -17.53
CA ILE A 341 2.19 3.28 -17.72
C ILE A 341 2.76 4.19 -16.62
N PHE A 342 2.06 5.25 -16.24
CA PHE A 342 2.63 6.33 -15.41
C PHE A 342 2.15 6.34 -13.95
N PHE A 343 1.09 5.62 -13.60
CA PHE A 343 0.51 5.64 -12.27
C PHE A 343 0.47 4.25 -11.61
N PRO A 344 0.56 4.21 -10.26
CA PRO A 344 0.45 2.97 -9.50
C PRO A 344 -0.87 2.23 -9.78
N PRO A 345 -0.90 0.91 -9.64
CA PRO A 345 -2.16 0.16 -9.72
C PRO A 345 -3.10 0.58 -8.59
N SER A 346 -4.37 0.74 -8.91
CA SER A 346 -5.44 0.94 -7.94
C SER A 346 -6.70 0.21 -8.36
N LEU A 347 -7.57 -0.07 -7.38
CA LEU A 347 -8.88 -0.68 -7.65
C LEU A 347 -9.69 0.13 -8.67
N ILE A 348 -9.66 1.45 -8.58
CA ILE A 348 -10.40 2.34 -9.49
C ILE A 348 -9.86 2.25 -10.92
N ILE A 349 -8.54 2.23 -11.10
CA ILE A 349 -7.94 2.12 -12.43
C ILE A 349 -8.31 0.78 -13.08
N PHE A 350 -8.19 -0.34 -12.35
CA PHE A 350 -8.58 -1.65 -12.86
C PHE A 350 -10.09 -1.75 -13.10
N PHE A 351 -10.91 -1.16 -12.25
CA PHE A 351 -12.35 -1.12 -12.44
C PHE A 351 -12.74 -0.40 -13.73
N LEU A 352 -12.19 0.79 -13.98
CA LEU A 352 -12.40 1.51 -15.24
C LEU A 352 -11.90 0.70 -16.45
N PHE A 353 -10.75 0.03 -16.30
CA PHE A 353 -10.17 -0.79 -17.35
C PHE A 353 -11.07 -1.99 -17.68
N PHE A 354 -11.63 -2.69 -16.70
CA PHE A 354 -12.55 -3.81 -16.93
C PHE A 354 -13.92 -3.36 -17.48
N ILE A 355 -14.42 -2.20 -17.08
CA ILE A 355 -15.61 -1.58 -17.72
C ILE A 355 -15.33 -1.33 -19.20
N LEU A 356 -14.19 -0.75 -19.50
CA LEU A 356 -13.82 -0.43 -20.88
C LEU A 356 -13.67 -1.72 -21.74
N ILE A 357 -13.04 -2.75 -21.21
CA ILE A 357 -12.97 -4.07 -21.85
C ILE A 357 -14.37 -4.62 -22.10
N SER A 358 -15.28 -4.51 -21.14
CA SER A 358 -16.68 -4.95 -21.28
C SER A 358 -17.39 -4.22 -22.42
N GLN A 359 -17.15 -2.91 -22.56
CA GLN A 359 -17.71 -2.10 -23.65
C GLN A 359 -17.11 -2.47 -25.02
N ILE A 360 -15.80 -2.74 -25.10
CA ILE A 360 -15.15 -3.19 -26.34
C ILE A 360 -15.66 -4.58 -26.71
N ALA A 361 -15.81 -5.47 -25.74
CA ALA A 361 -16.30 -6.82 -25.91
C ALA A 361 -17.70 -6.87 -26.54
N SER A 362 -18.58 -5.95 -26.16
CA SER A 362 -19.95 -5.90 -26.71
C SER A 362 -20.01 -5.49 -28.17
N THR A 363 -18.93 -5.02 -28.78
CA THR A 363 -18.86 -4.73 -30.22
C THR A 363 -18.64 -5.96 -31.09
N ASP A 364 -18.44 -7.13 -30.50
CA ASP A 364 -18.26 -8.39 -31.19
C ASP A 364 -19.55 -8.81 -31.90
N LYS A 365 -19.52 -8.83 -33.26
CA LYS A 365 -20.66 -9.25 -34.09
C LYS A 365 -20.83 -10.79 -34.18
N ASN A 366 -19.82 -11.56 -33.77
CA ASN A 366 -19.82 -13.03 -33.92
C ASN A 366 -20.04 -13.70 -32.56
N GLU A 367 -21.14 -13.33 -31.89
CA GLU A 367 -21.55 -14.02 -30.65
C GLU A 367 -22.09 -15.42 -30.99
N GLN A 368 -21.29 -16.45 -30.82
CA GLN A 368 -21.80 -17.81 -30.78
C GLN A 368 -22.39 -18.08 -29.40
N GLU A 369 -23.70 -18.15 -29.33
CA GLU A 369 -24.40 -18.60 -28.12
C GLU A 369 -24.33 -20.13 -28.04
N GLN A 370 -23.68 -20.63 -27.00
CA GLN A 370 -23.66 -22.04 -26.70
C GLN A 370 -24.70 -22.30 -25.60
N GLU A 371 -25.67 -23.14 -25.88
CA GLU A 371 -26.70 -23.55 -24.90
C GLU A 371 -26.47 -25.00 -24.51
N VAL A 372 -26.39 -25.25 -23.21
CA VAL A 372 -26.29 -26.60 -22.65
C VAL A 372 -27.54 -26.88 -21.82
N ASP A 373 -28.32 -27.85 -22.24
CA ASP A 373 -29.49 -28.34 -21.50
C ASP A 373 -29.05 -29.36 -20.43
N LEU A 374 -29.05 -28.92 -19.20
CA LEU A 374 -28.59 -29.70 -18.04
C LEU A 374 -29.67 -30.62 -17.49
N ALA A 375 -30.92 -30.44 -17.88
CA ALA A 375 -31.98 -31.38 -17.53
C ALA A 375 -31.73 -32.79 -18.04
N LYS A 376 -30.95 -32.90 -19.16
CA LYS A 376 -30.55 -34.17 -19.75
C LYS A 376 -29.43 -34.91 -19.00
N ILE A 377 -28.71 -34.19 -18.08
CA ILE A 377 -27.56 -34.73 -17.35
C ILE A 377 -27.76 -34.48 -15.83
N LEU A 378 -28.85 -35.02 -15.29
CA LEU A 378 -29.27 -34.80 -13.92
C LEU A 378 -28.19 -34.99 -12.82
N PRO A 379 -27.33 -36.06 -12.88
CA PRO A 379 -26.28 -36.22 -11.87
C PRO A 379 -25.25 -35.08 -11.90
N VAL A 380 -24.82 -34.64 -13.09
CA VAL A 380 -23.85 -33.55 -13.27
C VAL A 380 -24.45 -32.21 -12.79
N TYR A 381 -25.72 -31.99 -13.12
CA TYR A 381 -26.44 -30.79 -12.66
C TYR A 381 -26.48 -30.69 -11.13
N LEU A 382 -26.79 -31.78 -10.41
CA LEU A 382 -26.82 -31.79 -8.95
C LEU A 382 -25.43 -31.55 -8.35
N VAL A 383 -24.38 -32.14 -8.94
CA VAL A 383 -22.98 -31.90 -8.48
C VAL A 383 -22.60 -30.44 -8.66
N ILE A 384 -22.92 -29.82 -9.79
CA ILE A 384 -22.62 -28.39 -10.05
C ILE A 384 -23.35 -27.50 -9.04
N ILE A 385 -24.63 -27.77 -8.74
CA ILE A 385 -25.39 -27.00 -7.75
C ILE A 385 -24.75 -27.10 -6.37
N ILE A 386 -24.50 -28.32 -5.89
CA ILE A 386 -23.91 -28.54 -4.56
C ILE A 386 -22.54 -27.85 -4.48
N ALA A 387 -21.70 -28.02 -5.47
CA ALA A 387 -20.39 -27.38 -5.54
C ALA A 387 -20.50 -25.85 -5.54
N SER A 388 -21.46 -25.28 -6.29
CA SER A 388 -21.69 -23.83 -6.34
C SER A 388 -22.19 -23.28 -4.99
N VAL A 389 -23.13 -23.98 -4.34
CA VAL A 389 -23.64 -23.59 -3.01
C VAL A 389 -22.51 -23.61 -1.97
N LEU A 390 -21.69 -24.67 -1.95
CA LEU A 390 -20.55 -24.78 -1.06
C LEU A 390 -19.51 -23.69 -1.33
N LEU A 391 -19.19 -23.41 -2.58
CA LEU A 391 -18.23 -22.38 -2.96
C LEU A 391 -18.72 -20.98 -2.57
N ILE A 392 -19.96 -20.62 -2.88
CA ILE A 392 -20.55 -19.34 -2.53
C ILE A 392 -20.65 -19.19 -1.00
N GLY A 393 -21.09 -20.25 -0.31
CA GLY A 393 -21.20 -20.26 1.15
C GLY A 393 -19.86 -20.06 1.84
N THR A 394 -18.82 -20.78 1.42
CA THR A 394 -17.46 -20.64 1.96
C THR A 394 -16.86 -19.28 1.63
N ALA A 395 -17.01 -18.78 0.40
CA ALA A 395 -16.55 -17.45 0.02
C ALA A 395 -17.24 -16.34 0.84
N SER A 396 -18.56 -16.44 1.05
CA SER A 396 -19.33 -15.52 1.89
C SER A 396 -18.85 -15.53 3.33
N TYR A 397 -18.61 -16.71 3.91
CA TYR A 397 -18.10 -16.87 5.27
C TYR A 397 -16.74 -16.20 5.42
N PHE A 398 -15.79 -16.45 4.49
CA PHE A 398 -14.47 -15.84 4.55
C PHE A 398 -14.52 -14.32 4.29
N ALA A 399 -15.38 -13.84 3.40
CA ALA A 399 -15.56 -12.41 3.15
C ALA A 399 -16.03 -11.67 4.41
N VAL A 400 -17.08 -12.20 5.08
CA VAL A 400 -17.57 -11.60 6.32
C VAL A 400 -16.53 -11.67 7.43
N ARG A 401 -15.85 -12.81 7.58
CA ARG A 401 -14.83 -13.02 8.60
C ARG A 401 -13.65 -12.06 8.44
N THR A 402 -13.12 -11.91 7.23
CA THR A 402 -11.98 -11.03 6.95
C THR A 402 -12.35 -9.55 7.05
N TYR A 403 -13.55 -9.15 6.61
CA TYR A 403 -14.05 -7.80 6.83
C TYR A 403 -14.24 -7.46 8.31
N SER A 404 -14.78 -8.42 9.09
CA SER A 404 -14.94 -8.25 10.54
C SER A 404 -13.60 -8.06 11.25
N ALA A 405 -12.52 -8.71 10.77
CA ALA A 405 -11.18 -8.49 11.29
C ALA A 405 -10.73 -7.03 11.11
N GLU A 406 -10.95 -6.44 9.93
CA GLU A 406 -10.67 -5.03 9.66
C GLU A 406 -11.48 -4.07 10.55
N PHE A 407 -12.73 -4.40 10.78
CA PHE A 407 -13.59 -3.63 11.68
C PHE A 407 -13.05 -3.63 13.12
N TYR A 408 -12.72 -4.81 13.67
CA TYR A 408 -12.16 -4.89 15.02
C TYR A 408 -10.80 -4.19 15.12
N PHE A 409 -9.97 -4.28 14.11
CA PHE A 409 -8.71 -3.54 14.06
C PHE A 409 -8.95 -2.01 14.12
N LYS A 410 -9.94 -1.48 13.40
CA LYS A 410 -10.32 -0.06 13.51
C LYS A 410 -10.79 0.32 14.89
N VAL A 411 -11.59 -0.52 15.54
CA VAL A 411 -12.05 -0.30 16.91
C VAL A 411 -10.87 -0.29 17.89
N ALA A 412 -9.88 -1.16 17.69
CA ALA A 412 -8.66 -1.17 18.48
C ALA A 412 -7.86 0.13 18.34
N GLN A 413 -7.69 0.64 17.12
CA GLN A 413 -6.99 1.91 16.87
C GLN A 413 -7.71 3.10 17.53
N LYS A 414 -9.03 3.05 17.64
CA LYS A 414 -9.80 4.02 18.44
C LYS A 414 -9.48 3.88 19.93
N GLY A 415 -9.31 2.67 20.44
CA GLY A 415 -8.84 2.42 21.82
C GLY A 415 -7.49 3.07 22.09
N LEU A 416 -6.55 2.94 21.14
CA LEU A 416 -5.23 3.60 21.22
C LEU A 416 -5.36 5.12 21.29
N SER A 417 -6.17 5.73 20.44
CA SER A 417 -6.37 7.19 20.43
C SER A 417 -7.05 7.73 21.69
N ASN A 418 -7.85 6.90 22.37
CA ASN A 418 -8.56 7.22 23.61
C ASN A 418 -7.77 6.83 24.88
N ASN A 419 -6.55 6.30 24.75
CA ASN A 419 -5.76 5.72 25.84
C ASN A 419 -6.49 4.59 26.61
N ASP A 420 -7.38 3.85 25.94
CA ASP A 420 -8.09 2.70 26.48
C ASP A 420 -7.35 1.40 26.12
N ALA A 421 -6.47 0.97 27.02
CA ALA A 421 -5.64 -0.21 26.82
C ALA A 421 -6.46 -1.51 26.71
N LYS A 422 -7.61 -1.61 27.40
CA LYS A 422 -8.48 -2.79 27.31
C LYS A 422 -9.17 -2.86 25.94
N MET A 423 -9.73 -1.74 25.50
CA MET A 423 -10.35 -1.66 24.19
C MET A 423 -9.33 -1.97 23.08
N LEU A 424 -8.11 -1.46 23.18
CA LEU A 424 -7.01 -1.75 22.26
C LEU A 424 -6.70 -3.24 22.23
N TYR A 425 -6.36 -3.83 23.37
CA TYR A 425 -5.94 -5.22 23.50
C TYR A 425 -7.00 -6.21 23.02
N ASP A 426 -8.25 -6.09 23.54
CA ASP A 426 -9.32 -7.03 23.26
C ASP A 426 -9.70 -7.04 21.77
N ASN A 427 -9.70 -5.87 21.12
CA ASN A 427 -10.10 -5.78 19.71
C ASN A 427 -8.96 -6.12 18.74
N GLU A 428 -7.68 -5.83 19.05
CA GLU A 428 -6.58 -6.35 18.25
C GLU A 428 -6.50 -7.87 18.31
N LYS A 429 -6.68 -8.46 19.49
CA LYS A 429 -6.75 -9.91 19.64
C LYS A 429 -7.89 -10.53 18.82
N LYS A 430 -9.09 -9.93 18.81
CA LYS A 430 -10.21 -10.36 17.96
C LYS A 430 -9.87 -10.27 16.47
N ALA A 431 -9.23 -9.17 16.04
CA ALA A 431 -8.81 -9.00 14.64
C ALA A 431 -7.85 -10.12 14.21
N ILE A 432 -6.86 -10.47 15.03
CA ILE A 432 -5.90 -11.55 14.76
C ILE A 432 -6.59 -12.92 14.75
N ILE A 433 -7.53 -13.20 15.68
CA ILE A 433 -8.28 -14.47 15.70
C ILE A 433 -9.10 -14.64 14.42
N LEU A 434 -9.71 -13.57 13.94
CA LEU A 434 -10.51 -13.59 12.71
C LEU A 434 -9.62 -13.70 11.45
N ASN A 435 -8.49 -13.00 11.41
CA ASN A 435 -7.54 -13.11 10.31
C ASN A 435 -6.08 -13.04 10.80
N PRO A 436 -5.47 -14.19 11.11
CA PRO A 436 -4.12 -14.26 11.68
C PRO A 436 -3.00 -13.98 10.66
N PHE A 437 -3.31 -13.81 9.39
CA PHE A 437 -2.33 -13.68 8.31
C PHE A 437 -2.00 -12.24 7.92
N ILE A 438 -2.65 -11.24 8.53
CA ILE A 438 -2.38 -9.82 8.22
C ILE A 438 -1.22 -9.31 9.09
N GLU A 439 -0.09 -9.00 8.45
CA GLU A 439 1.15 -8.55 9.09
C GLU A 439 0.91 -7.32 9.98
N ARG A 440 0.12 -6.32 9.51
CA ARG A 440 -0.14 -5.08 10.25
C ARG A 440 -0.91 -5.30 11.55
N PHE A 441 -1.82 -6.30 11.62
CA PHE A 441 -2.55 -6.59 12.86
C PHE A 441 -1.59 -7.10 13.95
N ARG A 442 -0.74 -8.04 13.58
CA ARG A 442 0.25 -8.63 14.51
C ARG A 442 1.34 -7.62 14.88
N SER A 443 1.82 -6.81 13.92
CA SER A 443 2.80 -5.76 14.19
C SER A 443 2.23 -4.71 15.16
N SER A 444 0.99 -4.27 14.95
CA SER A 444 0.30 -3.34 15.85
C SER A 444 0.12 -3.94 17.24
N PHE A 445 -0.33 -5.20 17.31
CA PHE A 445 -0.53 -5.89 18.59
C PHE A 445 0.78 -6.12 19.36
N SER A 446 1.86 -6.42 18.65
CA SER A 446 3.21 -6.50 19.23
C SER A 446 3.60 -5.18 19.90
N GLN A 447 3.43 -4.05 19.21
CA GLN A 447 3.72 -2.72 19.73
C GLN A 447 2.77 -2.31 20.87
N ALA A 448 1.48 -2.62 20.75
CA ALA A 448 0.48 -2.35 21.77
C ALA A 448 0.80 -3.05 23.10
N ASN A 449 1.21 -4.31 23.04
CA ASN A 449 1.62 -5.06 24.24
C ASN A 449 2.87 -4.46 24.90
N LEU A 450 3.84 -3.97 24.11
CA LEU A 450 4.99 -3.25 24.64
C LEU A 450 4.58 -1.94 25.34
N LEU A 451 3.65 -1.18 24.73
CA LEU A 451 3.10 0.05 25.33
C LEU A 451 2.36 -0.25 26.63
N ILE A 452 1.58 -1.32 26.69
CA ILE A 452 0.88 -1.76 27.90
C ILE A 452 1.89 -2.12 29.00
N ALA A 453 2.92 -2.90 28.68
CA ALA A 453 3.98 -3.25 29.63
C ALA A 453 4.67 -2.00 30.20
N ASN A 454 5.04 -1.06 29.34
CA ASN A 454 5.64 0.21 29.74
C ASN A 454 4.69 1.08 30.59
N SER A 455 3.39 1.10 30.25
CA SER A 455 2.38 1.85 31.00
C SER A 455 2.23 1.31 32.43
N ILE A 456 2.18 -0.02 32.59
CA ILE A 456 2.09 -0.66 33.92
C ILE A 456 3.37 -0.40 34.73
N ALA A 457 4.54 -0.56 34.10
CA ALA A 457 5.83 -0.32 34.76
C ALA A 457 6.02 1.12 35.22
N ASN A 458 5.47 2.11 34.50
CA ASN A 458 5.60 3.52 34.83
C ASN A 458 4.56 4.03 35.86
N LYS A 459 3.38 3.39 35.97
CA LYS A 459 2.34 3.79 36.93
C LYS A 459 2.76 3.59 38.38
N ASN A 460 3.55 2.56 38.67
CA ASN A 460 3.84 2.10 40.02
C ASN A 460 5.33 2.05 40.32
N LYS A 461 6.11 3.11 39.94
CA LYS A 461 7.57 3.12 40.13
C LYS A 461 8.04 2.76 41.55
N GLU A 462 7.21 3.02 42.57
CA GLU A 462 7.54 2.77 43.98
C GLU A 462 6.93 1.49 44.56
N LYS A 463 5.92 0.87 43.94
CA LYS A 463 5.24 -0.35 44.44
C LYS A 463 4.73 -1.22 43.28
N ILE A 464 5.62 -1.82 42.50
CA ILE A 464 5.24 -2.87 41.54
C ILE A 464 4.88 -4.13 42.33
N ILE A 465 3.60 -4.49 42.37
CA ILE A 465 3.12 -5.72 42.99
C ILE A 465 3.36 -6.92 42.09
N GLU A 466 3.32 -8.13 42.63
CA GLU A 466 3.59 -9.36 41.88
C GLU A 466 2.64 -9.55 40.68
N ALA A 467 1.37 -9.18 40.80
CA ALA A 467 0.40 -9.22 39.71
C ALA A 467 0.79 -8.27 38.55
N ASP A 468 1.37 -7.09 38.84
CA ASP A 468 1.88 -6.18 37.84
C ASP A 468 3.08 -6.77 37.10
N ARG A 469 4.03 -7.42 37.84
CA ARG A 469 5.17 -8.10 37.25
C ARG A 469 4.76 -9.21 36.29
N GLN A 470 3.77 -10.03 36.67
CA GLN A 470 3.21 -11.07 35.82
C GLN A 470 2.56 -10.48 34.57
N SER A 471 1.80 -9.40 34.72
CA SER A 471 1.14 -8.71 33.61
C SER A 471 2.18 -8.11 32.64
N ILE A 472 3.24 -7.49 33.14
CA ILE A 472 4.36 -6.95 32.34
C ILE A 472 5.05 -8.10 31.60
N ALA A 473 5.38 -9.20 32.29
CA ALA A 473 6.05 -10.34 31.69
C ALA A 473 5.20 -10.96 30.57
N GLN A 474 3.90 -11.14 30.79
CA GLN A 474 2.96 -11.65 29.80
C GLN A 474 2.84 -10.73 28.57
N ALA A 475 2.76 -9.41 28.79
CA ALA A 475 2.69 -8.44 27.71
C ALA A 475 4.00 -8.46 26.87
N ILE A 476 5.16 -8.50 27.50
CA ILE A 476 6.45 -8.62 26.82
C ILE A 476 6.53 -9.92 26.00
N GLN A 477 6.15 -11.05 26.60
CA GLN A 477 6.13 -12.34 25.89
C GLN A 477 5.20 -12.29 24.67
N THR A 478 4.03 -11.71 24.81
CA THR A 478 3.08 -11.54 23.70
C THR A 478 3.67 -10.62 22.62
N ALA A 479 4.28 -9.50 23.01
CA ALA A 479 4.94 -8.60 22.06
C ALA A 479 6.00 -9.29 21.21
N ILE A 480 6.87 -10.11 21.87
CA ILE A 480 7.90 -10.88 21.17
C ILE A 480 7.28 -11.96 20.27
N ALA A 481 6.30 -12.70 20.76
CA ALA A 481 5.65 -13.75 19.99
C ALA A 481 5.00 -13.21 18.72
N GLU A 482 4.26 -12.09 18.81
CA GLU A 482 3.62 -11.48 17.66
C GLU A 482 4.63 -10.84 16.70
N ALA A 483 5.71 -10.21 17.18
CA ALA A 483 6.77 -9.70 16.32
C ALA A 483 7.48 -10.83 15.55
N LYS A 484 7.76 -11.96 16.20
CA LYS A 484 8.29 -13.17 15.55
C LYS A 484 7.30 -13.72 14.50
N ALA A 485 6.01 -13.75 14.82
CA ALA A 485 4.96 -14.18 13.89
C ALA A 485 4.89 -13.28 12.64
N VAL A 486 5.09 -11.97 12.75
CA VAL A 486 5.19 -11.06 11.60
C VAL A 486 6.35 -11.43 10.69
N VAL A 487 7.53 -11.69 11.27
CA VAL A 487 8.71 -12.14 10.50
C VAL A 487 8.46 -13.50 9.84
N ALA A 488 7.79 -14.43 10.52
CA ALA A 488 7.44 -15.73 9.97
C ALA A 488 6.45 -15.62 8.78
N LEU A 489 5.51 -14.67 8.83
CA LEU A 489 4.58 -14.40 7.72
C LEU A 489 5.32 -13.86 6.48
N ASN A 490 6.27 -12.95 6.67
CA ASN A 490 7.08 -12.42 5.57
C ASN A 490 8.47 -11.98 6.05
N SER A 491 9.44 -12.86 5.91
CA SER A 491 10.83 -12.60 6.27
C SER A 491 11.60 -11.78 5.23
N GLN A 492 11.01 -11.46 4.09
CA GLN A 492 11.65 -10.69 3.02
C GLN A 492 11.50 -9.17 3.20
N LYS A 493 10.54 -8.71 3.99
CA LYS A 493 10.33 -7.29 4.27
C LYS A 493 11.25 -6.82 5.41
N ALA A 494 12.09 -5.82 5.15
CA ALA A 494 13.01 -5.24 6.15
C ALA A 494 12.26 -4.68 7.36
N VAL A 495 11.09 -4.07 7.15
CA VAL A 495 10.25 -3.49 8.20
C VAL A 495 9.77 -4.53 9.23
N ASN A 496 9.61 -5.78 8.84
CA ASN A 496 9.20 -6.84 9.76
C ASN A 496 10.34 -7.19 10.75
N TRP A 497 11.57 -7.20 10.26
CA TRP A 497 12.76 -7.38 11.09
C TRP A 497 13.04 -6.15 11.96
N GLU A 498 12.82 -4.93 11.43
CA GLU A 498 12.88 -3.69 12.21
C GLU A 498 11.91 -3.73 13.38
N ASN A 499 10.65 -4.13 13.16
CA ASN A 499 9.66 -4.25 14.24
C ASN A 499 10.14 -5.20 15.34
N LEU A 500 10.66 -6.37 14.98
CA LEU A 500 11.22 -7.33 15.93
C LEU A 500 12.43 -6.75 16.69
N ALA A 501 13.32 -6.05 15.98
CA ALA A 501 14.48 -5.39 16.56
C ALA A 501 14.09 -4.29 17.56
N VAL A 502 13.08 -3.50 17.24
CA VAL A 502 12.54 -2.45 18.12
C VAL A 502 11.95 -3.06 19.39
N ILE A 503 11.21 -4.16 19.31
CA ILE A 503 10.69 -4.85 20.49
C ILE A 503 11.84 -5.26 21.42
N TYR A 504 12.84 -5.97 20.89
CA TYR A 504 13.98 -6.42 21.69
C TYR A 504 14.83 -5.26 22.24
N ARG A 505 15.02 -4.18 21.45
CA ARG A 505 15.73 -2.98 21.91
C ARG A 505 15.06 -2.33 23.13
N ASN A 506 13.74 -2.30 23.15
CA ASN A 506 13.00 -1.69 24.27
C ASN A 506 13.02 -2.51 25.55
N ILE A 507 13.44 -3.78 25.49
CA ILE A 507 13.52 -4.69 26.65
C ILE A 507 14.95 -5.09 27.01
N LEU A 508 15.97 -4.38 26.48
CA LEU A 508 17.39 -4.70 26.69
C LEU A 508 17.75 -4.88 28.19
N ASN A 509 17.20 -4.03 29.06
CA ASN A 509 17.48 -4.04 30.50
C ASN A 509 16.52 -4.94 31.29
N VAL A 510 15.57 -5.61 30.63
CA VAL A 510 14.49 -6.37 31.27
C VAL A 510 14.59 -7.86 30.95
N ALA A 511 15.01 -8.21 29.74
CA ALA A 511 15.03 -9.58 29.26
C ALA A 511 16.47 -10.02 28.92
N GLN A 512 16.91 -11.13 29.50
CA GLN A 512 18.21 -11.72 29.19
C GLN A 512 18.32 -12.12 27.71
N GLY A 513 19.44 -11.79 27.05
CA GLY A 513 19.68 -12.08 25.65
C GLY A 513 18.92 -11.19 24.65
N ALA A 514 18.17 -10.18 25.13
CA ALA A 514 17.47 -9.24 24.27
C ALA A 514 18.43 -8.45 23.36
N ASP A 515 19.63 -8.18 23.82
CA ASP A 515 20.72 -7.55 23.08
C ASP A 515 21.12 -8.36 21.84
N ALA A 516 21.41 -9.64 22.00
CA ALA A 516 21.78 -10.53 20.90
C ALA A 516 20.68 -10.63 19.84
N TRP A 517 19.42 -10.72 20.27
CA TRP A 517 18.26 -10.75 19.38
C TRP A 517 18.04 -9.41 18.66
N ALA A 518 18.17 -8.29 19.36
CA ALA A 518 18.04 -6.97 18.75
C ALA A 518 19.12 -6.72 17.69
N ILE A 519 20.38 -7.06 18.01
CA ILE A 519 21.52 -6.97 17.09
C ILE A 519 21.25 -7.82 15.84
N SER A 520 20.92 -9.10 16.02
CA SER A 520 20.63 -10.02 14.92
C SER A 520 19.49 -9.52 14.02
N ALA A 521 18.40 -9.04 14.62
CA ALA A 521 17.26 -8.52 13.88
C ALA A 521 17.60 -7.25 13.07
N TYR A 522 18.36 -6.29 13.65
CA TYR A 522 18.82 -5.13 12.88
C TYR A 522 19.83 -5.51 11.78
N GLN A 523 20.72 -6.44 12.02
CA GLN A 523 21.62 -6.94 10.98
C GLN A 523 20.83 -7.52 9.81
N ARG A 524 19.75 -8.28 10.09
CA ARG A 524 18.88 -8.81 9.06
C ARG A 524 18.12 -7.70 8.31
N ALA A 525 17.62 -6.69 9.01
CA ALA A 525 17.00 -5.52 8.39
C ALA A 525 17.99 -4.77 7.48
N ILE A 526 19.25 -4.60 7.90
CA ILE A 526 20.31 -3.97 7.08
C ILE A 526 20.61 -4.79 5.82
N LEU A 527 20.59 -6.13 5.89
CA LEU A 527 20.79 -6.97 4.70
C LEU A 527 19.65 -6.80 3.66
N LEU A 528 18.42 -6.60 4.14
CA LEU A 528 17.24 -6.44 3.29
C LEU A 528 17.05 -5.00 2.79
N ASP A 529 17.56 -4.02 3.52
CA ASP A 529 17.54 -2.60 3.16
C ASP A 529 18.90 -1.95 3.45
N PRO A 530 19.91 -2.22 2.60
CA PRO A 530 21.29 -1.80 2.85
C PRO A 530 21.50 -0.28 2.80
N GLN A 531 20.60 0.46 2.18
CA GLN A 531 20.72 1.92 2.06
C GLN A 531 19.96 2.68 3.15
N ASN A 532 19.36 2.01 4.13
CA ASN A 532 18.66 2.68 5.21
C ASN A 532 19.63 3.12 6.32
N PRO A 533 19.84 4.42 6.52
CA PRO A 533 20.75 4.92 7.55
C PRO A 533 20.21 4.69 8.97
N SER A 534 18.87 4.63 9.14
CA SER A 534 18.22 4.51 10.44
C SER A 534 18.53 3.18 11.12
N TYR A 535 18.65 2.10 10.34
CA TYR A 535 18.98 0.78 10.92
C TYR A 535 20.39 0.76 11.50
N ARG A 536 21.34 1.40 10.83
CA ARG A 536 22.71 1.53 11.35
C ARG A 536 22.78 2.42 12.59
N LEU A 537 22.04 3.53 12.58
CA LEU A 537 21.93 4.41 13.74
C LEU A 537 21.37 3.66 14.95
N ASN A 538 20.27 2.93 14.75
CA ASN A 538 19.61 2.17 15.82
C ASN A 538 20.50 1.04 16.36
N LEU A 539 21.17 0.31 15.46
CA LEU A 539 22.12 -0.73 15.86
C LEU A 539 23.35 -0.15 16.58
N GLY A 540 23.88 0.98 16.12
CA GLY A 540 24.92 1.73 16.80
C GLY A 540 24.51 2.15 18.21
N GLY A 541 23.26 2.60 18.39
CA GLY A 541 22.69 2.93 19.69
C GLY A 541 22.64 1.72 20.66
N ILE A 542 22.40 0.51 20.16
CA ILE A 542 22.47 -0.71 20.97
C ILE A 542 23.91 -0.99 21.41
N TYR A 543 24.88 -0.97 20.50
CA TYR A 543 26.30 -1.14 20.87
C TYR A 543 26.78 -0.07 21.84
N TYR A 544 26.32 1.20 21.68
CA TYR A 544 26.61 2.25 22.61
C TYR A 544 26.07 1.95 24.02
N SER A 545 24.85 1.44 24.14
CA SER A 545 24.24 1.08 25.44
C SER A 545 24.93 -0.12 26.10
N LEU A 546 25.60 -0.96 25.32
CA LEU A 546 26.42 -2.08 25.77
C LEU A 546 27.89 -1.67 26.03
N ASN A 547 28.23 -0.38 26.01
CA ASN A 547 29.57 0.18 26.13
C ASN A 547 30.57 -0.32 25.06
N ASN A 548 30.10 -0.88 23.97
CA ASN A 548 30.92 -1.21 22.82
C ASN A 548 31.02 0.00 21.87
N PHE A 549 31.81 0.97 22.28
CA PHE A 549 31.91 2.25 21.58
C PHE A 549 32.62 2.15 20.22
N ASP A 550 33.46 1.14 20.02
CA ASP A 550 34.15 0.92 18.74
C ASP A 550 33.17 0.52 17.63
N ASP A 551 32.33 -0.44 17.86
CA ASP A 551 31.33 -0.86 16.88
C ASP A 551 30.21 0.18 16.74
N ALA A 552 29.84 0.86 17.83
CA ALA A 552 28.91 2.00 17.77
C ALA A 552 29.44 3.10 16.84
N SER A 553 30.72 3.53 17.00
CA SER A 553 31.35 4.54 16.16
C SER A 553 31.32 4.16 14.68
N LYS A 554 31.71 2.92 14.34
CA LYS A 554 31.67 2.42 12.95
C LYS A 554 30.27 2.49 12.34
N LEU A 555 29.25 2.12 13.10
CA LEU A 555 27.85 2.14 12.62
C LEU A 555 27.31 3.55 12.43
N PHE A 556 27.67 4.49 13.33
CA PHE A 556 27.30 5.90 13.15
C PHE A 556 28.01 6.52 11.96
N GLU A 557 29.30 6.20 11.72
CA GLU A 557 30.01 6.63 10.52
C GLU A 557 29.38 6.06 9.25
N GLN A 558 28.94 4.79 9.24
CA GLN A 558 28.19 4.22 8.14
C GLN A 558 26.84 4.92 7.93
N ALA A 559 26.14 5.28 9.01
CA ALA A 559 24.88 6.02 8.91
C ALA A 559 25.11 7.41 8.30
N ILE A 560 26.20 8.10 8.67
CA ILE A 560 26.64 9.38 8.11
C ILE A 560 27.00 9.22 6.63
N ALA A 561 27.72 8.19 6.25
CA ALA A 561 28.07 7.93 4.85
C ALA A 561 26.82 7.76 3.97
N LEU A 562 25.75 7.16 4.51
CA LEU A 562 24.47 6.99 3.81
C LEU A 562 23.62 8.27 3.80
N LYS A 563 23.75 9.15 4.82
CA LYS A 563 22.98 10.39 4.97
C LYS A 563 23.83 11.48 5.61
N GLN A 564 24.62 12.17 4.78
CA GLN A 564 25.62 13.15 5.24
C GLN A 564 25.04 14.37 5.95
N ASN A 565 23.81 14.77 5.66
CA ASN A 565 23.13 15.93 6.27
C ASN A 565 22.16 15.51 7.40
N TRP A 566 22.49 14.47 8.17
CA TRP A 566 21.63 13.98 9.27
C TRP A 566 22.25 14.30 10.65
N PRO A 567 21.79 15.36 11.32
CA PRO A 567 22.36 15.82 12.61
C PRO A 567 22.41 14.71 13.65
N ASN A 568 21.37 13.86 13.74
CA ASN A 568 21.27 12.81 14.75
C ASN A 568 22.40 11.79 14.67
N ALA A 569 22.88 11.46 13.45
CA ALA A 569 23.99 10.53 13.28
C ALA A 569 25.32 11.12 13.80
N TYR A 570 25.57 12.39 13.51
CA TYR A 570 26.75 13.11 14.06
C TYR A 570 26.67 13.31 15.57
N TYR A 571 25.48 13.56 16.11
CA TYR A 571 25.27 13.70 17.55
C TYR A 571 25.63 12.42 18.31
N ASN A 572 25.18 11.27 17.81
CA ASN A 572 25.52 9.97 18.41
C ASN A 572 27.00 9.63 18.24
N LEU A 573 27.60 9.99 17.09
CA LEU A 573 29.05 9.84 16.90
C LEU A 573 29.84 10.70 17.88
N ALA A 574 29.42 11.97 18.11
CA ALA A 574 30.05 12.89 19.02
C ALA A 574 30.08 12.35 20.47
N TRP A 575 28.93 11.87 20.97
CA TRP A 575 28.86 11.24 22.30
C TRP A 575 29.67 9.96 22.37
N THR A 576 29.73 9.18 21.31
CA THR A 576 30.53 7.96 21.24
C THR A 576 32.03 8.28 21.30
N ALA A 577 32.49 9.29 20.57
CA ALA A 577 33.85 9.76 20.59
C ALA A 577 34.22 10.32 21.99
N PHE A 578 33.31 11.07 22.62
CA PHE A 578 33.49 11.57 23.98
C PHE A 578 33.67 10.42 24.99
N LYS A 579 32.87 9.35 24.89
CA LYS A 579 33.00 8.15 25.74
C LYS A 579 34.29 7.36 25.49
N LYS A 580 34.88 7.49 24.30
CA LYS A 580 36.18 6.94 23.92
C LYS A 580 37.35 7.85 24.29
N GLU A 581 37.09 8.99 24.94
CA GLU A 581 38.08 10.02 25.24
C GLU A 581 38.73 10.68 24.03
N ASP A 582 38.16 10.46 22.81
CA ASP A 582 38.55 11.19 21.60
C ASP A 582 37.81 12.52 21.54
N TYR A 583 38.23 13.45 22.42
CA TYR A 583 37.58 14.74 22.59
C TYR A 583 37.66 15.63 21.33
N ARG A 584 38.71 15.47 20.52
CA ARG A 584 38.84 16.20 19.25
C ARG A 584 37.73 15.78 18.27
N LYS A 585 37.53 14.48 18.08
CA LYS A 585 36.48 13.95 17.24
C LYS A 585 35.09 14.29 17.77
N ALA A 586 34.92 14.26 19.11
CA ALA A 586 33.67 14.65 19.76
C ALA A 586 33.30 16.12 19.48
N VAL A 587 34.25 17.05 19.66
CA VAL A 587 34.06 18.49 19.35
C VAL A 587 33.75 18.71 17.87
N ASN A 588 34.55 18.15 16.98
CA ASN A 588 34.35 18.31 15.53
C ASN A 588 32.97 17.79 15.09
N SER A 589 32.57 16.62 15.57
CA SER A 589 31.27 16.02 15.24
C SER A 589 30.10 16.88 15.78
N MET A 590 30.23 17.44 17.01
CA MET A 590 29.20 18.29 17.60
C MET A 590 29.12 19.67 16.93
N GLN A 591 30.25 20.23 16.48
CA GLN A 591 30.25 21.44 15.66
C GLN A 591 29.52 21.20 14.32
N TYR A 592 29.70 20.01 13.75
CA TYR A 592 28.98 19.64 12.53
C TYR A 592 27.47 19.52 12.77
N VAL A 593 27.05 18.98 13.93
CA VAL A 593 25.64 18.97 14.35
C VAL A 593 25.04 20.37 14.33
N LEU A 594 25.72 21.33 14.98
CA LEU A 594 25.27 22.73 15.04
C LEU A 594 25.19 23.39 13.66
N SER A 595 26.07 23.03 12.72
CA SER A 595 26.02 23.54 11.35
C SER A 595 24.82 23.02 10.54
N LEU A 596 24.26 21.86 10.92
CA LEU A 596 23.15 21.21 10.23
C LEU A 596 21.78 21.57 10.85
N ILE A 597 21.73 22.00 12.11
CA ILE A 597 20.49 22.35 12.80
C ILE A 597 20.18 23.84 12.59
N ASN A 598 18.94 24.12 12.17
CA ASN A 598 18.47 25.50 12.11
C ASN A 598 18.02 25.95 13.53
N PRO A 599 18.68 26.96 14.13
CA PRO A 599 18.40 27.41 15.48
C PRO A 599 17.01 28.04 15.67
N GLN A 600 16.36 28.48 14.57
CA GLN A 600 15.03 29.07 14.62
C GLN A 600 13.92 28.02 14.67
N THR A 601 14.10 26.89 13.94
CA THR A 601 13.07 25.84 13.84
C THR A 601 13.24 24.71 14.85
N ALA A 602 14.49 24.47 15.33
CA ALA A 602 14.85 23.42 16.28
C ALA A 602 15.66 23.98 17.46
N LYS A 603 15.16 25.04 18.10
CA LYS A 603 15.86 25.80 19.15
C LYS A 603 16.33 24.90 20.30
N THR A 604 15.46 24.02 20.81
CA THR A 604 15.76 23.13 21.95
C THR A 604 16.92 22.16 21.63
N ASP A 605 16.93 21.60 20.42
CA ASP A 605 17.99 20.67 19.99
C ASP A 605 19.31 21.41 19.77
N TYR A 606 19.24 22.65 19.25
CA TYR A 606 20.40 23.49 19.05
C TYR A 606 21.06 23.89 20.39
N GLU A 607 20.26 24.37 21.37
CA GLU A 607 20.74 24.74 22.70
C GLU A 607 21.35 23.54 23.43
N LYS A 608 20.74 22.37 23.31
CA LYS A 608 21.26 21.13 23.86
C LYS A 608 22.63 20.77 23.26
N ALA A 609 22.72 20.77 21.93
CA ALA A 609 23.97 20.46 21.23
C ALA A 609 25.08 21.48 21.54
N GLN A 610 24.72 22.78 21.74
CA GLN A 610 25.66 23.81 22.13
C GLN A 610 26.19 23.55 23.56
N LYS A 611 25.33 23.21 24.48
CA LYS A 611 25.72 22.85 25.87
C LYS A 611 26.66 21.65 25.89
N ASP A 612 26.33 20.60 25.14
CA ASP A 612 27.15 19.38 25.04
C ASP A 612 28.50 19.71 24.38
N LEU A 613 28.54 20.60 23.39
CA LEU A 613 29.80 21.05 22.78
C LEU A 613 30.72 21.76 23.79
N GLU A 614 30.15 22.61 24.66
CA GLU A 614 30.91 23.29 25.71
C GLU A 614 31.48 22.30 26.73
N GLU A 615 30.72 21.24 27.07
CA GLU A 615 31.20 20.12 27.90
C GLU A 615 32.38 19.42 27.25
N PHE A 616 32.28 19.10 25.96
CA PHE A 616 33.36 18.42 25.23
C PHE A 616 34.63 19.26 25.12
N LYS A 617 34.48 20.58 24.92
CA LYS A 617 35.61 21.51 24.85
C LYS A 617 36.40 21.60 26.16
N LYS A 618 35.73 21.51 27.33
CA LYS A 618 36.39 21.52 28.62
C LYS A 618 37.36 20.36 28.84
N MET A 619 37.14 19.27 28.13
CA MET A 619 37.98 18.07 28.22
C MET A 619 39.13 18.06 27.20
N LEU A 620 39.18 19.01 26.26
CA LEU A 620 40.33 19.14 25.36
C LEU A 620 41.56 19.64 26.13
N PRO A 621 42.76 19.03 25.95
CA PRO A 621 43.98 19.56 26.47
C PRO A 621 44.25 20.97 25.96
N GLN A 622 44.64 21.90 26.83
CA GLN A 622 44.88 23.34 26.47
C GLN A 622 45.88 23.54 25.33
N ALA A 623 46.83 22.61 25.13
CA ALA A 623 47.79 22.65 24.03
C ALA A 623 47.18 22.42 22.65
N GLU A 624 46.03 21.73 22.56
CA GLU A 624 45.34 21.42 21.30
C GLU A 624 44.33 22.51 20.92
N GLU A 625 43.84 23.30 21.87
CA GLU A 625 42.98 24.44 21.61
C GLU A 625 43.66 25.54 20.77
N LYS A 626 44.97 25.72 20.99
CA LYS A 626 45.78 26.68 20.21
C LYS A 626 46.08 26.24 18.77
N THR A 627 46.05 24.91 18.50
CA THR A 627 46.33 24.36 17.17
C THR A 627 45.07 24.36 16.28
N SER A 628 43.87 24.31 16.86
CA SER A 628 42.59 24.33 16.12
C SER A 628 42.17 25.71 15.63
N GLN A 629 42.66 26.80 16.27
CA GLN A 629 42.33 28.17 15.88
C GLN A 629 43.11 28.69 14.65
N ASN A 630 44.15 27.98 14.22
CA ASN A 630 45.04 28.42 13.14
C ASN A 630 44.99 27.58 11.86
N LYS A 631 43.98 26.73 11.69
CA LYS A 631 43.73 26.06 10.42
C LYS A 631 42.42 26.55 9.82
N ASP A 632 42.56 27.37 8.79
CA ASP A 632 41.48 27.74 7.88
C ASP A 632 40.60 26.56 7.50
N GLN A 633 39.30 26.85 7.51
CA GLN A 633 38.18 25.96 7.19
C GLN A 633 38.34 25.33 5.78
N LYS A 634 39.17 24.33 5.64
CA LYS A 634 39.01 23.35 4.57
C LYS A 634 37.95 22.34 5.06
N LYS A 635 36.77 22.36 4.44
CA LYS A 635 35.80 21.26 4.54
C LYS A 635 36.56 19.95 4.40
N PRO A 636 36.46 19.01 5.34
CA PRO A 636 37.03 17.70 5.13
C PRO A 636 36.34 17.07 3.91
N GLU A 637 37.10 16.85 2.87
CA GLU A 637 36.70 16.11 1.69
C GLU A 637 36.58 14.64 2.14
N LEU A 638 35.37 14.24 2.50
CA LEU A 638 35.05 12.84 2.77
C LEU A 638 35.16 12.09 1.44
N THR A 639 36.28 11.44 1.21
CA THR A 639 36.40 10.44 0.16
C THR A 639 35.45 9.29 0.49
N LEU A 640 34.37 9.21 -0.26
CA LEU A 640 33.40 8.10 -0.19
C LEU A 640 34.15 6.79 -0.49
N PRO A 641 34.02 5.77 0.36
CA PRO A 641 34.48 4.42 -0.02
C PRO A 641 33.68 3.99 -1.25
N SER A 642 34.38 3.60 -2.31
CA SER A 642 33.81 3.23 -3.61
C SER A 642 32.91 1.99 -3.60
N LYS A 643 32.79 1.29 -2.47
CA LYS A 643 31.83 0.20 -2.22
C LYS A 643 31.41 0.22 -0.75
N ALA A 644 30.11 0.06 -0.49
CA ALA A 644 29.63 -0.21 0.86
C ALA A 644 30.36 -1.42 1.45
N PRO A 645 30.92 -1.34 2.67
CA PRO A 645 31.62 -2.48 3.27
C PRO A 645 30.63 -3.63 3.44
N THR A 646 30.94 -4.76 2.84
CA THR A 646 30.20 -6.01 3.01
C THR A 646 30.54 -6.54 4.41
N ILE A 647 29.61 -6.41 5.35
CA ILE A 647 29.77 -7.00 6.68
C ILE A 647 29.34 -8.45 6.56
N GLU A 648 30.30 -9.38 6.48
CA GLU A 648 30.01 -10.78 6.74
C GLU A 648 29.61 -10.95 8.21
N PRO A 649 28.47 -11.58 8.50
CA PRO A 649 28.04 -11.80 9.88
C PRO A 649 29.02 -12.75 10.59
N LYS A 650 29.81 -12.24 11.52
CA LYS A 650 30.71 -13.06 12.35
C LYS A 650 29.99 -13.84 13.46
N ILE A 651 28.70 -13.66 13.64
CA ILE A 651 27.91 -14.30 14.70
C ILE A 651 27.04 -15.38 14.06
N LYS A 652 27.30 -16.64 14.37
CA LYS A 652 26.39 -17.76 14.07
C LYS A 652 25.10 -17.55 14.87
N LEU A 653 23.97 -17.45 14.19
CA LEU A 653 22.65 -17.42 14.83
C LEU A 653 22.49 -18.69 15.68
N PRO A 654 21.91 -18.62 16.89
CA PRO A 654 21.43 -19.78 17.60
C PRO A 654 20.51 -20.62 16.69
N LYS A 655 20.60 -21.94 16.72
CA LYS A 655 19.85 -22.84 15.83
C LYS A 655 18.33 -22.62 15.88
N ASP A 656 17.83 -22.07 16.99
CA ASP A 656 16.39 -21.76 17.20
C ASP A 656 15.95 -20.41 16.62
N ALA A 657 16.85 -19.63 16.03
CA ALA A 657 16.55 -18.32 15.44
C ALA A 657 16.26 -18.38 13.93
N SER A 658 16.55 -19.52 13.31
CA SER A 658 16.17 -19.77 11.92
C SER A 658 14.72 -20.24 11.87
N PRO A 659 13.79 -19.56 11.15
CA PRO A 659 12.51 -20.16 10.86
C PRO A 659 12.76 -21.27 9.83
N GLU A 660 13.04 -22.48 10.28
CA GLU A 660 12.91 -23.64 9.41
C GLU A 660 11.44 -23.75 9.04
N ALA A 661 11.21 -23.64 7.74
CA ALA A 661 9.93 -23.91 7.13
C ALA A 661 9.50 -25.35 7.49
N LYS A 662 8.44 -25.46 8.26
CA LYS A 662 7.55 -26.62 8.28
C LYS A 662 6.25 -26.25 7.59
#